data_4250160d20db26f39fe4128fc3a5b07b
#
_entry.id   4250160d20db26f39fe4128fc3a5b07b
#
_cell.length_a   1.000
_cell.length_b   1.000
_cell.length_c   1.000
_cell.angle_alpha   90.00
_cell.angle_beta   90.00
_cell.angle_gamma   90.00
#
_symmetry.space_group_name_H-M   'P 1'
#
loop_
_entity.id
_entity.type
_entity.pdbx_description
1 polymer ?
#
loop_
_entity_poly.entity_id
_entity_poly.type
_entity_poly.pdbx_seq_one_letter_code
_entity_poly.pdbx_strand_id
1 'polypeptide(L)'
;MYKKWKLYEPVPELAAFAREIGRDTTVAALLWHRGIRTREEAELFLHPERLPFADPFAMRDMDKAVARIQKALAQGEHITVYGDYDVDGMTATSLLTRTLRKFGAKVDFYIPDRMTEGYGLNRRALEEIAEQSDLLITVDCGIASVADVAAVQGAGKLDIIITDHHLPGSELPPACAVLNPHRADCPYPDKDLAGVGVAFKLCQALAAARSGKPWDGQSAFTDDLELVALGTVADIVPLRGENRRIVKQGMARMEATALPGVAALVEVAGLKDKKITAGHLGFLLAPRLNAAGRIESARTGVALLTAEDRAQADKLALELDALNTERREIESTICQTAEQELESLDMAETKAIVVAGKGWNPGVIGIAASRLVDKFYKPTIVLSVQEDGICRGSCRSIEGLNMYEALSACKEHLLQFGGHAMAAGLSLREEELPAFRAAFAAYAGAHLSEEDYEPKVSVEFEMMPEELTLDLVEELSLLEPYGMGNPKPYFGCRNVRGREAMAIGREQNHLRFKLGTEDAPVTSLMWNRADLAAAVNRETLDVVYAPAINEWNGRRSLQCMVEDLSPAASERVFPEKELLRDIYRYFYAMQRGQGLIPFDTAALTAGFCQSFHHISQYTMGAALRIFQELGILRENLNENRYYLPPVQGKQGKMELDASPTYRRHKVI
;
A
#
# COMPACT_ATOMS: atom_id res chain seq x y z
N MET A 1 -12.74 9.68 9.07
CA MET A 1 -11.83 10.59 9.82
C MET A 1 -11.28 11.56 8.79
N TYR A 2 -11.21 12.87 9.09
CA TYR A 2 -10.63 13.88 8.19
C TYR A 2 -9.12 13.88 8.34
N LYS A 3 -8.39 14.10 7.21
CA LYS A 3 -6.93 14.12 7.22
C LYS A 3 -6.39 15.53 7.49
N LYS A 4 -5.33 15.63 8.29
CA LYS A 4 -4.60 16.89 8.47
C LYS A 4 -3.70 17.15 7.26
N TRP A 5 -3.76 18.35 6.68
CA TRP A 5 -2.93 18.68 5.54
C TRP A 5 -1.49 18.99 5.98
N LYS A 6 -0.54 18.34 5.33
CA LYS A 6 0.89 18.63 5.42
C LYS A 6 1.30 19.28 4.10
N LEU A 7 1.39 20.61 4.10
CA LEU A 7 1.85 21.35 2.94
C LEU A 7 3.37 21.21 2.78
N TYR A 8 3.83 21.10 1.54
CA TYR A 8 5.24 21.20 1.23
C TYR A 8 5.72 22.63 1.40
N GLU A 9 7.03 22.79 1.71
CA GLU A 9 7.64 24.12 1.82
C GLU A 9 7.65 24.85 0.48
N PRO A 10 7.49 26.18 0.48
CA PRO A 10 7.59 26.97 -0.73
C PRO A 10 8.94 26.79 -1.44
N VAL A 11 8.91 26.68 -2.75
CA VAL A 11 10.11 26.49 -3.57
C VAL A 11 10.85 27.83 -3.76
N PRO A 12 12.12 27.96 -3.31
CA PRO A 12 12.91 29.13 -3.55
C PRO A 12 13.14 29.35 -5.05
N GLU A 13 13.03 30.60 -5.51
CA GLU A 13 13.31 30.97 -6.90
C GLU A 13 12.57 30.13 -7.96
N LEU A 14 11.37 29.64 -7.65
CA LEU A 14 10.58 28.73 -8.48
C LEU A 14 10.50 29.17 -9.95
N ALA A 15 10.26 30.47 -10.21
CA ALA A 15 10.15 30.98 -11.57
C ALA A 15 11.49 30.94 -12.35
N ALA A 16 12.62 31.00 -11.67
CA ALA A 16 13.93 30.83 -12.30
C ALA A 16 14.16 29.37 -12.67
N PHE A 17 13.91 28.48 -11.73
CA PHE A 17 14.03 27.04 -11.96
C PHE A 17 13.08 26.54 -13.07
N ALA A 18 11.82 26.97 -13.07
CA ALA A 18 10.86 26.64 -14.13
C ALA A 18 11.35 27.06 -15.53
N ARG A 19 11.91 28.27 -15.66
CA ARG A 19 12.51 28.73 -16.92
C ARG A 19 13.74 27.93 -17.32
N GLU A 20 14.60 27.60 -16.38
CA GLU A 20 15.80 26.79 -16.62
C GLU A 20 15.45 25.40 -17.20
N ILE A 21 14.48 24.74 -16.60
CA ILE A 21 14.04 23.40 -17.06
C ILE A 21 13.04 23.45 -18.23
N GLY A 22 12.49 24.64 -18.55
CA GLY A 22 11.53 24.83 -19.66
C GLY A 22 10.18 24.16 -19.40
N ARG A 23 9.67 24.23 -18.15
CA ARG A 23 8.42 23.61 -17.72
C ARG A 23 7.50 24.58 -17.02
N ASP A 24 6.21 24.22 -16.89
CA ASP A 24 5.27 24.95 -16.06
C ASP A 24 5.78 25.05 -14.60
N THR A 25 5.42 26.15 -13.92
CA THR A 25 5.82 26.39 -12.53
C THR A 25 5.31 25.31 -11.59
N THR A 26 4.14 24.73 -11.86
CA THR A 26 3.56 23.61 -11.12
C THR A 26 4.45 22.38 -11.20
N VAL A 27 4.84 22.00 -12.43
CA VAL A 27 5.72 20.84 -12.68
C VAL A 27 7.10 21.07 -12.07
N ALA A 28 7.64 22.31 -12.17
CA ALA A 28 8.90 22.65 -11.56
C ALA A 28 8.87 22.53 -10.02
N ALA A 29 7.80 22.99 -9.36
CA ALA A 29 7.62 22.82 -7.93
C ALA A 29 7.59 21.32 -7.55
N LEU A 30 6.82 20.51 -8.28
CA LEU A 30 6.72 19.07 -8.04
C LEU A 30 8.08 18.36 -8.20
N LEU A 31 8.87 18.71 -9.20
CA LEU A 31 10.23 18.19 -9.37
C LEU A 31 11.13 18.60 -8.20
N TRP A 32 11.04 19.86 -7.76
CA TRP A 32 11.81 20.36 -6.62
C TRP A 32 11.48 19.60 -5.34
N HIS A 33 10.20 19.35 -5.04
CA HIS A 33 9.78 18.57 -3.87
C HIS A 33 10.29 17.11 -3.92
N ARG A 34 10.62 16.60 -5.11
CA ARG A 34 11.21 15.26 -5.32
C ARG A 34 12.74 15.24 -5.28
N GLY A 35 13.35 16.39 -4.95
CA GLY A 35 14.80 16.51 -4.84
C GLY A 35 15.52 16.82 -6.15
N ILE A 36 14.80 17.08 -7.24
CA ILE A 36 15.36 17.44 -8.55
C ILE A 36 15.76 18.92 -8.53
N ARG A 37 16.98 19.23 -8.92
CA ARG A 37 17.56 20.58 -8.78
C ARG A 37 18.17 21.15 -10.05
N THR A 38 18.45 20.32 -11.04
CA THR A 38 19.10 20.71 -12.29
C THR A 38 18.25 20.34 -13.49
N ARG A 39 18.55 20.95 -14.62
CA ARG A 39 17.91 20.64 -15.90
C ARG A 39 18.17 19.19 -16.34
N GLU A 40 19.38 18.70 -16.15
CA GLU A 40 19.75 17.33 -16.50
C GLU A 40 18.96 16.33 -15.66
N GLU A 41 18.87 16.54 -14.35
CA GLU A 41 18.07 15.68 -13.46
C GLU A 41 16.60 15.69 -13.86
N ALA A 42 16.04 16.87 -14.18
CA ALA A 42 14.65 17.00 -14.62
C ALA A 42 14.39 16.23 -15.93
N GLU A 43 15.27 16.37 -16.92
CA GLU A 43 15.15 15.64 -18.17
C GLU A 43 15.21 14.12 -17.97
N LEU A 44 16.14 13.61 -17.16
CA LEU A 44 16.25 12.18 -16.87
C LEU A 44 15.07 11.67 -16.02
N PHE A 45 14.52 12.48 -15.14
CA PHE A 45 13.36 12.10 -14.35
C PHE A 45 12.08 12.03 -15.20
N LEU A 46 11.85 13.01 -16.06
CA LEU A 46 10.67 13.06 -16.94
C LEU A 46 10.78 12.06 -18.11
N HIS A 47 12.00 11.81 -18.57
CA HIS A 47 12.34 10.93 -19.69
C HIS A 47 13.33 9.83 -19.29
N PRO A 48 12.95 8.93 -18.34
CA PRO A 48 13.87 7.93 -17.79
C PRO A 48 14.36 6.92 -18.83
N GLU A 49 13.71 6.81 -19.98
CA GLU A 49 14.19 6.00 -21.12
C GLU A 49 15.53 6.51 -21.68
N ARG A 50 15.93 7.77 -21.41
CA ARG A 50 17.22 8.36 -21.78
C ARG A 50 18.34 8.03 -20.80
N LEU A 51 18.00 7.61 -19.56
CA LEU A 51 18.98 7.16 -18.60
C LEU A 51 19.60 5.83 -19.06
N PRO A 52 20.92 5.74 -19.30
CA PRO A 52 21.53 4.44 -19.62
C PRO A 52 21.41 3.50 -18.41
N PHE A 53 21.27 2.19 -18.65
CA PHE A 53 21.45 1.21 -17.60
C PHE A 53 22.90 1.19 -17.15
N ALA A 54 23.16 1.19 -15.85
CA ALA A 54 24.49 1.06 -15.30
C ALA A 54 25.10 -0.29 -15.68
N ASP A 55 26.44 -0.32 -15.78
CA ASP A 55 27.16 -1.54 -16.11
C ASP A 55 26.90 -2.62 -15.02
N PRO A 56 26.32 -3.78 -15.37
CA PRO A 56 26.06 -4.82 -14.40
C PRO A 56 27.34 -5.38 -13.76
N PHE A 57 28.48 -5.31 -14.46
CA PHE A 57 29.77 -5.75 -13.92
C PHE A 57 30.34 -4.82 -12.84
N ALA A 58 29.75 -3.64 -12.64
CA ALA A 58 30.02 -2.83 -11.45
C ALA A 58 29.47 -3.46 -10.16
N MET A 59 28.53 -4.41 -10.24
CA MET A 59 28.05 -5.13 -9.07
C MET A 59 29.11 -6.14 -8.60
N ARG A 60 29.41 -6.12 -7.30
CA ARG A 60 30.44 -7.01 -6.73
C ARG A 60 30.11 -8.47 -7.02
N ASP A 61 31.09 -9.27 -7.38
CA ASP A 61 31.03 -10.70 -7.73
C ASP A 61 30.27 -11.04 -9.02
N MET A 62 29.82 -10.06 -9.80
CA MET A 62 29.07 -10.31 -11.06
C MET A 62 29.90 -11.10 -12.07
N ASP A 63 31.20 -10.81 -12.16
CA ASP A 63 32.14 -11.54 -13.00
C ASP A 63 32.26 -13.03 -12.61
N LYS A 64 32.29 -13.31 -11.29
CA LYS A 64 32.31 -14.70 -10.77
C LYS A 64 31.00 -15.43 -11.06
N ALA A 65 29.87 -14.76 -10.84
CA ALA A 65 28.55 -15.33 -11.12
C ALA A 65 28.40 -15.68 -12.60
N VAL A 66 28.75 -14.76 -13.50
CA VAL A 66 28.71 -14.97 -14.95
C VAL A 66 29.62 -16.11 -15.36
N ALA A 67 30.88 -16.14 -14.90
CA ALA A 67 31.83 -17.21 -15.20
C ALA A 67 31.32 -18.59 -14.75
N ARG A 68 30.74 -18.67 -13.53
CA ARG A 68 30.22 -19.93 -13.00
C ARG A 68 28.99 -20.42 -13.82
N ILE A 69 28.09 -19.52 -14.19
CA ILE A 69 26.92 -19.86 -15.01
C ILE A 69 27.35 -20.28 -16.42
N GLN A 70 28.32 -19.57 -17.04
CA GLN A 70 28.85 -19.96 -18.34
C GLN A 70 29.52 -21.35 -18.31
N LYS A 71 30.19 -21.69 -17.21
CA LYS A 71 30.71 -23.05 -17.02
C LYS A 71 29.59 -24.07 -16.96
N ALA A 72 28.52 -23.80 -16.20
CA ALA A 72 27.35 -24.69 -16.11
C ALA A 72 26.71 -24.93 -17.48
N LEU A 73 26.49 -23.85 -18.26
CA LEU A 73 25.97 -23.93 -19.62
C LEU A 73 26.86 -24.78 -20.53
N ALA A 74 28.19 -24.58 -20.49
CA ALA A 74 29.15 -25.30 -21.33
C ALA A 74 29.24 -26.80 -20.99
N GLN A 75 29.05 -27.15 -19.71
CA GLN A 75 29.10 -28.52 -19.23
C GLN A 75 27.74 -29.22 -19.21
N GLY A 76 26.66 -28.52 -19.51
CA GLY A 76 25.30 -29.06 -19.49
C GLY A 76 24.83 -29.41 -18.08
N GLU A 77 25.40 -28.72 -17.07
CA GLU A 77 25.01 -28.88 -15.66
C GLU A 77 23.55 -28.50 -15.43
N HIS A 78 22.92 -29.10 -14.40
CA HIS A 78 21.57 -28.78 -13.98
C HIS A 78 21.57 -27.60 -13.02
N ILE A 79 20.76 -26.59 -13.33
CA ILE A 79 20.64 -25.36 -12.53
C ILE A 79 19.28 -25.33 -11.86
N THR A 80 19.22 -25.02 -10.57
CA THR A 80 17.97 -24.65 -9.88
C THR A 80 17.96 -23.17 -9.53
N VAL A 81 16.88 -22.48 -9.90
CA VAL A 81 16.61 -21.10 -9.45
C VAL A 81 15.69 -21.18 -8.22
N TYR A 82 16.18 -20.69 -7.09
CA TYR A 82 15.44 -20.66 -5.82
C TYR A 82 14.96 -19.25 -5.54
N GLY A 83 13.66 -19.01 -5.54
CA GLY A 83 13.07 -17.69 -5.30
C GLY A 83 12.25 -17.63 -4.01
N ASP A 84 11.81 -16.42 -3.67
CA ASP A 84 10.82 -16.22 -2.61
C ASP A 84 9.39 -16.38 -3.15
N TYR A 85 8.42 -16.49 -2.21
CA TYR A 85 7.00 -16.75 -2.48
C TYR A 85 6.18 -15.50 -2.81
N ASP A 86 6.73 -14.29 -2.74
CA ASP A 86 6.05 -13.06 -3.10
C ASP A 86 6.24 -12.70 -4.60
N VAL A 87 5.65 -11.57 -5.02
CA VAL A 87 5.69 -11.18 -6.44
C VAL A 87 7.10 -10.84 -6.91
N ASP A 88 7.96 -10.27 -6.06
CA ASP A 88 9.34 -9.97 -6.42
C ASP A 88 10.11 -11.27 -6.64
N GLY A 89 10.07 -12.20 -5.69
CA GLY A 89 10.67 -13.52 -5.82
C GLY A 89 10.13 -14.32 -7.01
N MET A 90 8.80 -14.32 -7.22
CA MET A 90 8.19 -15.02 -8.36
C MET A 90 8.60 -14.44 -9.70
N THR A 91 8.65 -13.11 -9.84
CA THR A 91 9.04 -12.44 -11.09
C THR A 91 10.54 -12.60 -11.35
N ALA A 92 11.37 -12.51 -10.31
CA ALA A 92 12.82 -12.76 -10.38
C ALA A 92 13.12 -14.21 -10.83
N THR A 93 12.44 -15.17 -10.21
CA THR A 93 12.53 -16.60 -10.58
C THR A 93 12.12 -16.82 -12.03
N SER A 94 11.01 -16.24 -12.44
CA SER A 94 10.50 -16.38 -13.81
C SER A 94 11.44 -15.75 -14.83
N LEU A 95 11.94 -14.54 -14.57
CA LEU A 95 12.89 -13.83 -15.44
C LEU A 95 14.17 -14.63 -15.65
N LEU A 96 14.80 -15.07 -14.57
CA LEU A 96 16.07 -15.79 -14.64
C LEU A 96 15.88 -17.17 -15.29
N THR A 97 14.84 -17.92 -14.94
CA THR A 97 14.53 -19.23 -15.52
C THR A 97 14.30 -19.10 -17.03
N ARG A 98 13.53 -18.14 -17.47
CA ARG A 98 13.27 -17.88 -18.92
C ARG A 98 14.56 -17.49 -19.65
N THR A 99 15.36 -16.62 -19.05
CA THR A 99 16.66 -16.20 -19.63
C THR A 99 17.62 -17.38 -19.77
N LEU A 100 17.76 -18.21 -18.72
CA LEU A 100 18.61 -19.39 -18.76
C LEU A 100 18.14 -20.43 -19.79
N ARG A 101 16.83 -20.65 -19.90
CA ARG A 101 16.23 -21.52 -20.97
C ARG A 101 16.55 -21.01 -22.37
N LYS A 102 16.39 -19.70 -22.61
CA LYS A 102 16.79 -19.05 -23.88
C LYS A 102 18.27 -19.26 -24.20
N PHE A 103 19.13 -19.39 -23.18
CA PHE A 103 20.56 -19.64 -23.33
C PHE A 103 20.92 -21.12 -23.40
N GLY A 104 19.95 -22.03 -23.34
CA GLY A 104 20.11 -23.47 -23.50
C GLY A 104 20.43 -24.22 -22.20
N ALA A 105 20.19 -23.61 -21.02
CA ALA A 105 20.38 -24.29 -19.74
C ALA A 105 19.34 -25.40 -19.51
N LYS A 106 19.75 -26.44 -18.80
CA LYS A 106 18.85 -27.34 -18.09
C LYS A 106 18.51 -26.66 -16.76
N VAL A 107 17.32 -26.10 -16.64
CA VAL A 107 16.96 -25.28 -15.49
C VAL A 107 15.55 -25.58 -15.00
N ASP A 108 15.45 -25.77 -13.70
CA ASP A 108 14.22 -25.85 -12.93
C ASP A 108 14.16 -24.73 -11.90
N PHE A 109 13.03 -24.60 -11.19
CA PHE A 109 12.88 -23.61 -10.13
C PHE A 109 12.29 -24.24 -8.86
N TYR A 110 12.59 -23.62 -7.75
CA TYR A 110 12.07 -23.96 -6.43
C TYR A 110 11.52 -22.69 -5.76
N ILE A 111 10.31 -22.77 -5.20
CA ILE A 111 9.72 -21.76 -4.36
C ILE A 111 9.33 -22.40 -3.04
N PRO A 112 9.79 -21.90 -1.90
CA PRO A 112 9.45 -22.45 -0.59
C PRO A 112 7.97 -22.24 -0.26
N ASP A 113 7.40 -23.16 0.49
CA ASP A 113 6.06 -22.99 1.03
C ASP A 113 6.08 -22.07 2.24
N ARG A 114 5.35 -20.96 2.15
CA ARG A 114 5.30 -19.93 3.18
C ARG A 114 4.91 -20.44 4.56
N MET A 115 3.97 -21.42 4.61
CA MET A 115 3.37 -21.90 5.85
C MET A 115 4.21 -22.94 6.57
N THR A 116 4.91 -23.78 5.80
CA THR A 116 5.67 -24.92 6.32
C THR A 116 7.17 -24.69 6.37
N GLU A 117 7.70 -23.90 5.45
CA GLU A 117 9.15 -23.65 5.29
C GLU A 117 9.57 -22.26 5.76
N GLY A 118 8.65 -21.28 5.71
CA GLY A 118 8.93 -19.90 6.09
C GLY A 118 9.63 -19.10 5.00
N TYR A 119 10.34 -18.03 5.41
CA TYR A 119 11.06 -17.13 4.53
C TYR A 119 12.54 -17.51 4.42
N GLY A 120 13.11 -17.38 3.22
CA GLY A 120 14.53 -17.56 2.94
C GLY A 120 14.92 -19.00 2.64
N LEU A 121 16.23 -19.24 2.65
CA LEU A 121 16.76 -20.59 2.42
C LEU A 121 16.55 -21.46 3.66
N ASN A 122 16.16 -22.70 3.45
CA ASN A 122 16.11 -23.68 4.50
C ASN A 122 17.01 -24.89 4.16
N ARG A 123 17.65 -25.45 5.16
CA ARG A 123 18.65 -26.50 5.01
C ARG A 123 18.12 -27.73 4.30
N ARG A 124 16.90 -28.15 4.61
CA ARG A 124 16.27 -29.35 4.02
C ARG A 124 16.08 -29.17 2.51
N ALA A 125 15.55 -28.03 2.07
CA ALA A 125 15.38 -27.73 0.65
C ALA A 125 16.74 -27.69 -0.07
N LEU A 126 17.76 -27.10 0.55
CA LEU A 126 19.11 -27.07 -0.02
C LEU A 126 19.71 -28.48 -0.17
N GLU A 127 19.53 -29.37 0.81
CA GLU A 127 19.98 -30.75 0.75
C GLU A 127 19.26 -31.54 -0.36
N GLU A 128 17.95 -31.38 -0.48
CA GLU A 128 17.14 -31.99 -1.56
C GLU A 128 17.55 -31.49 -2.95
N ILE A 129 17.81 -30.18 -3.11
CA ILE A 129 18.29 -29.59 -4.37
C ILE A 129 19.70 -30.11 -4.71
N ALA A 130 20.58 -30.26 -3.72
CA ALA A 130 21.93 -30.73 -3.95
C ALA A 130 22.00 -32.18 -4.48
N GLU A 131 20.95 -32.96 -4.37
CA GLU A 131 20.84 -34.30 -4.97
C GLU A 131 20.54 -34.28 -6.47
N GLN A 132 20.00 -33.15 -6.98
CA GLN A 132 19.45 -33.05 -8.33
C GLN A 132 20.13 -31.97 -9.18
N SER A 133 20.88 -31.05 -8.57
CA SER A 133 21.42 -29.87 -9.24
C SER A 133 22.89 -29.67 -8.94
N ASP A 134 23.63 -29.13 -9.90
CA ASP A 134 25.04 -28.80 -9.82
C ASP A 134 25.25 -27.33 -9.39
N LEU A 135 24.27 -26.47 -9.69
CA LEU A 135 24.30 -25.04 -9.38
C LEU A 135 22.94 -24.57 -8.87
N LEU A 136 22.94 -23.88 -7.75
CA LEU A 136 21.81 -23.15 -7.21
C LEU A 136 22.01 -21.65 -7.42
N ILE A 137 21.02 -20.97 -7.91
CA ILE A 137 21.00 -19.50 -8.00
C ILE A 137 19.79 -19.01 -7.20
N THR A 138 20.03 -18.30 -6.10
CA THR A 138 18.93 -17.68 -5.36
C THR A 138 18.54 -16.37 -5.97
N VAL A 139 17.28 -16.01 -5.89
CA VAL A 139 16.75 -14.70 -6.30
C VAL A 139 15.85 -14.15 -5.20
N ASP A 140 16.06 -12.89 -4.83
CA ASP A 140 15.29 -12.19 -3.80
C ASP A 140 15.33 -12.82 -2.41
N CYS A 141 16.36 -13.62 -2.13
CA CYS A 141 16.59 -14.25 -0.83
C CYS A 141 18.03 -14.76 -0.69
N GLY A 142 18.39 -15.10 0.55
CA GLY A 142 19.62 -15.86 0.84
C GLY A 142 20.72 -15.06 1.48
N ILE A 143 20.70 -13.71 1.48
CA ILE A 143 21.78 -12.89 2.06
C ILE A 143 21.98 -13.10 3.56
N ALA A 144 20.94 -13.51 4.28
CA ALA A 144 20.98 -13.79 5.71
C ALA A 144 21.27 -15.26 6.04
N SER A 145 21.30 -16.17 5.04
CA SER A 145 21.36 -17.63 5.25
C SER A 145 22.79 -18.16 5.37
N VAL A 146 23.63 -17.53 6.19
CA VAL A 146 25.04 -17.84 6.35
C VAL A 146 25.30 -19.30 6.75
N ALA A 147 24.59 -19.78 7.78
CA ALA A 147 24.78 -21.12 8.32
C ALA A 147 24.32 -22.23 7.37
N ASP A 148 23.21 -22.06 6.70
CA ASP A 148 22.63 -23.06 5.79
C ASP A 148 23.48 -23.20 4.53
N VAL A 149 23.91 -22.06 3.95
CA VAL A 149 24.83 -22.04 2.80
C VAL A 149 26.16 -22.69 3.16
N ALA A 150 26.76 -22.35 4.33
CA ALA A 150 28.01 -22.93 4.79
C ALA A 150 27.94 -24.46 4.93
N ALA A 151 26.84 -24.98 5.44
CA ALA A 151 26.65 -26.41 5.65
C ALA A 151 26.62 -27.21 4.34
N VAL A 152 25.94 -26.69 3.31
CA VAL A 152 25.74 -27.38 2.03
C VAL A 152 26.99 -27.23 1.14
N GLN A 153 27.55 -26.03 1.07
CA GLN A 153 28.73 -25.76 0.27
C GLN A 153 29.98 -26.41 0.84
N GLY A 154 30.12 -26.51 2.17
CA GLY A 154 31.20 -27.25 2.86
C GLY A 154 31.17 -28.74 2.54
N ALA A 155 30.06 -29.32 2.16
CA ALA A 155 29.93 -30.68 1.69
C ALA A 155 30.41 -30.90 0.23
N GLY A 156 30.67 -29.81 -0.52
CA GLY A 156 31.19 -29.84 -1.90
C GLY A 156 30.21 -30.42 -2.95
N LYS A 157 28.91 -30.45 -2.63
CA LYS A 157 27.90 -31.08 -3.47
C LYS A 157 27.15 -30.09 -4.38
N LEU A 158 27.12 -28.80 -4.05
CA LEU A 158 26.31 -27.79 -4.75
C LEU A 158 27.04 -26.44 -4.72
N ASP A 159 27.27 -25.87 -5.89
CA ASP A 159 27.73 -24.49 -5.99
C ASP A 159 26.51 -23.54 -5.83
N ILE A 160 26.71 -22.45 -5.09
CA ILE A 160 25.61 -21.49 -4.79
C ILE A 160 26.01 -20.09 -5.25
N ILE A 161 25.13 -19.44 -5.99
CA ILE A 161 25.16 -17.99 -6.30
C ILE A 161 23.97 -17.35 -5.60
N ILE A 162 24.20 -16.30 -4.83
CA ILE A 162 23.15 -15.54 -4.17
C ILE A 162 22.90 -14.25 -4.95
N THR A 163 21.63 -13.98 -5.30
CA THR A 163 21.20 -12.66 -5.74
C THR A 163 20.09 -12.17 -4.80
N ASP A 164 20.31 -11.05 -4.16
CA ASP A 164 19.42 -10.52 -3.14
C ASP A 164 19.56 -9.00 -3.07
N HIS A 165 18.57 -8.33 -2.52
CA HIS A 165 18.57 -6.88 -2.30
C HIS A 165 18.34 -6.50 -0.83
N HIS A 166 18.00 -7.45 0.02
CA HIS A 166 17.84 -7.22 1.45
C HIS A 166 19.14 -6.79 2.12
N LEU A 167 19.03 -6.10 3.25
CA LEU A 167 20.20 -5.63 3.99
C LEU A 167 21.03 -6.83 4.49
N PRO A 168 22.33 -6.89 4.17
CA PRO A 168 23.20 -7.97 4.64
C PRO A 168 23.43 -7.86 6.15
N GLY A 169 23.62 -9.01 6.80
CA GLY A 169 24.10 -9.08 8.18
C GLY A 169 25.58 -8.72 8.33
N SER A 170 26.15 -8.98 9.50
CA SER A 170 27.58 -8.76 9.77
C SER A 170 28.50 -9.69 8.97
N GLU A 171 28.00 -10.85 8.56
CA GLU A 171 28.72 -11.85 7.77
C GLU A 171 27.92 -12.17 6.51
N LEU A 172 28.63 -12.41 5.41
CA LEU A 172 28.04 -12.84 4.14
C LEU A 172 28.04 -14.36 4.04
N PRO A 173 27.02 -14.96 3.39
CA PRO A 173 27.02 -16.38 3.11
C PRO A 173 28.28 -16.79 2.27
N PRO A 174 28.92 -17.92 2.57
CA PRO A 174 30.12 -18.37 1.85
C PRO A 174 29.74 -19.02 0.50
N ALA A 175 29.03 -18.28 -0.36
CA ALA A 175 28.65 -18.69 -1.70
C ALA A 175 29.73 -18.40 -2.74
N CYS A 176 29.67 -19.01 -3.93
CA CYS A 176 30.59 -18.77 -5.04
C CYS A 176 30.60 -17.32 -5.49
N ALA A 177 29.41 -16.68 -5.45
CA ALA A 177 29.21 -15.27 -5.71
C ALA A 177 27.99 -14.77 -4.90
N VAL A 178 28.07 -13.51 -4.44
CA VAL A 178 26.98 -12.86 -3.71
C VAL A 178 26.71 -11.50 -4.36
N LEU A 179 25.65 -11.44 -5.14
CA LEU A 179 25.18 -10.23 -5.84
C LEU A 179 24.16 -9.51 -4.96
N ASN A 180 24.58 -8.39 -4.36
CA ASN A 180 23.70 -7.57 -3.56
C ASN A 180 24.21 -6.12 -3.58
N PRO A 181 23.40 -5.14 -4.00
CA PRO A 181 23.81 -3.75 -4.08
C PRO A 181 24.08 -3.11 -2.71
N HIS A 182 23.47 -3.63 -1.63
CA HIS A 182 23.64 -3.13 -0.26
C HIS A 182 24.92 -3.62 0.45
N ARG A 183 25.69 -4.52 -0.14
CA ARG A 183 27.00 -4.89 0.43
C ARG A 183 27.89 -3.65 0.55
N ALA A 184 28.57 -3.53 1.67
CA ALA A 184 29.46 -2.40 1.95
C ALA A 184 30.59 -2.23 0.91
N ASP A 185 31.03 -3.34 0.30
CA ASP A 185 32.07 -3.39 -0.71
C ASP A 185 31.57 -3.37 -2.16
N CYS A 186 30.26 -3.18 -2.37
CA CYS A 186 29.66 -3.15 -3.70
C CYS A 186 29.65 -1.72 -4.27
N PRO A 187 30.33 -1.45 -5.41
CA PRO A 187 30.35 -0.12 -6.01
C PRO A 187 29.16 0.16 -6.94
N TYR A 188 28.20 -0.76 -7.06
CA TYR A 188 27.04 -0.56 -7.92
C TYR A 188 26.26 0.72 -7.52
N PRO A 189 25.95 1.63 -8.48
CA PRO A 189 25.46 2.97 -8.13
C PRO A 189 24.01 2.99 -7.59
N ASP A 190 23.13 2.14 -8.12
CA ASP A 190 21.72 2.08 -7.70
C ASP A 190 21.55 1.04 -6.59
N LYS A 191 21.28 1.52 -5.38
CA LYS A 191 21.11 0.66 -4.20
C LYS A 191 19.67 0.19 -4.00
N ASP A 192 18.73 0.84 -4.67
CA ASP A 192 17.29 0.64 -4.45
C ASP A 192 16.67 -0.42 -5.40
N LEU A 193 17.50 -1.23 -6.07
CA LEU A 193 16.96 -2.30 -6.92
C LEU A 193 16.17 -3.31 -6.09
N ALA A 194 14.99 -3.73 -6.58
CA ALA A 194 14.27 -4.90 -6.06
C ALA A 194 15.03 -6.21 -6.37
N GLY A 195 14.63 -7.33 -5.77
CA GLY A 195 15.24 -8.64 -6.04
C GLY A 195 15.19 -9.01 -7.51
N VAL A 196 14.06 -8.77 -8.20
CA VAL A 196 13.96 -8.94 -9.65
C VAL A 196 14.88 -8.00 -10.41
N GLY A 197 15.14 -6.80 -9.89
CA GLY A 197 16.11 -5.85 -10.45
C GLY A 197 17.53 -6.38 -10.40
N VAL A 198 17.94 -7.02 -9.30
CA VAL A 198 19.25 -7.68 -9.17
C VAL A 198 19.34 -8.89 -10.12
N ALA A 199 18.30 -9.71 -10.20
CA ALA A 199 18.22 -10.81 -11.17
C ALA A 199 18.30 -10.30 -12.62
N PHE A 200 17.66 -9.16 -12.90
CA PHE A 200 17.73 -8.50 -14.22
C PHE A 200 19.16 -8.05 -14.55
N LYS A 201 19.91 -7.51 -13.60
CA LYS A 201 21.33 -7.17 -13.80
C LYS A 201 22.16 -8.40 -14.12
N LEU A 202 21.91 -9.54 -13.49
CA LEU A 202 22.55 -10.81 -13.84
C LEU A 202 22.20 -11.25 -15.27
N CYS A 203 20.94 -11.13 -15.69
CA CYS A 203 20.52 -11.41 -17.06
C CYS A 203 21.23 -10.49 -18.07
N GLN A 204 21.38 -9.20 -17.76
CA GLN A 204 22.11 -8.22 -18.58
C GLN A 204 23.59 -8.59 -18.70
N ALA A 205 24.24 -8.97 -17.60
CA ALA A 205 25.64 -9.39 -17.60
C ALA A 205 25.87 -10.66 -18.42
N LEU A 206 24.98 -11.65 -18.30
CA LEU A 206 25.03 -12.89 -19.09
C LEU A 206 24.86 -12.61 -20.59
N ALA A 207 23.93 -11.75 -20.97
CA ALA A 207 23.71 -11.35 -22.35
C ALA A 207 24.91 -10.59 -22.93
N ALA A 208 25.48 -9.66 -22.15
CA ALA A 208 26.68 -8.90 -22.54
C ALA A 208 27.89 -9.83 -22.75
N ALA A 209 28.15 -10.72 -21.79
CA ALA A 209 29.24 -11.70 -21.90
C ALA A 209 29.08 -12.63 -23.10
N ARG A 210 27.86 -13.05 -23.42
CA ARG A 210 27.55 -13.87 -24.59
C ARG A 210 27.75 -13.13 -25.91
N SER A 211 27.43 -11.81 -25.93
CA SER A 211 27.55 -11.00 -27.15
C SER A 211 29.01 -10.69 -27.51
N GLY A 212 29.91 -10.73 -26.55
CA GLY A 212 31.32 -10.34 -26.70
C GLY A 212 31.52 -8.84 -27.03
N LYS A 213 30.47 -8.02 -26.93
CA LYS A 213 30.51 -6.57 -27.19
C LYS A 213 30.77 -5.78 -25.90
N PRO A 214 31.42 -4.62 -25.99
CA PRO A 214 31.48 -3.69 -24.86
C PRO A 214 30.09 -3.35 -24.34
N TRP A 215 29.99 -3.11 -23.04
CA TRP A 215 28.75 -2.68 -22.43
C TRP A 215 28.26 -1.35 -23.01
N ASP A 216 27.01 -1.32 -23.43
CA ASP A 216 26.27 -0.12 -23.82
C ASP A 216 24.92 -0.12 -23.11
N GLY A 217 24.79 0.77 -22.12
CA GLY A 217 23.60 0.88 -21.31
C GLY A 217 22.33 1.31 -22.05
N GLN A 218 22.44 1.81 -23.29
CA GLN A 218 21.26 2.16 -24.12
C GLN A 218 20.74 0.96 -24.91
N SER A 219 21.63 0.11 -25.42
CA SER A 219 21.27 -1.13 -26.15
C SER A 219 21.40 -2.39 -25.27
N ALA A 220 21.27 -2.24 -23.96
CA ALA A 220 21.32 -3.35 -23.01
C ALA A 220 20.14 -4.32 -23.22
N PHE A 221 20.38 -5.57 -22.80
CA PHE A 221 19.32 -6.58 -22.76
C PHE A 221 18.10 -6.07 -21.94
N THR A 222 16.92 -6.17 -22.51
CA THR A 222 15.65 -5.73 -21.90
C THR A 222 14.53 -6.74 -22.11
N ASP A 223 14.84 -7.99 -22.45
CA ASP A 223 13.82 -9.03 -22.59
C ASP A 223 13.03 -9.18 -21.28
N ASP A 224 11.76 -9.49 -21.41
CA ASP A 224 10.85 -9.77 -20.29
C ASP A 224 10.79 -8.63 -19.24
N LEU A 225 11.00 -7.35 -19.66
CA LEU A 225 11.03 -6.17 -18.80
C LEU A 225 9.69 -5.95 -18.04
N GLU A 226 8.60 -6.50 -18.58
CA GLU A 226 7.29 -6.53 -17.93
C GLU A 226 7.34 -7.23 -16.56
N LEU A 227 8.09 -8.33 -16.47
CA LEU A 227 8.26 -9.06 -15.22
C LEU A 227 9.05 -8.21 -14.21
N VAL A 228 10.12 -7.55 -14.70
CA VAL A 228 10.95 -6.70 -13.83
C VAL A 228 10.14 -5.52 -13.28
N ALA A 229 9.31 -4.89 -14.12
CA ALA A 229 8.44 -3.80 -13.69
C ALA A 229 7.40 -4.26 -12.65
N LEU A 230 6.83 -5.46 -12.83
CA LEU A 230 5.82 -6.00 -11.93
C LEU A 230 6.40 -6.28 -10.54
N GLY A 231 7.57 -6.97 -10.44
CA GLY A 231 8.24 -7.22 -9.17
C GLY A 231 8.70 -5.92 -8.50
N THR A 232 9.35 -5.01 -9.25
CA THR A 232 9.81 -3.72 -8.74
C THR A 232 8.69 -2.89 -8.09
N VAL A 233 7.49 -2.85 -8.69
CA VAL A 233 6.35 -2.13 -8.11
C VAL A 233 5.77 -2.89 -6.92
N ALA A 234 5.73 -4.22 -6.97
CA ALA A 234 5.15 -5.05 -5.93
C ALA A 234 5.97 -5.03 -4.63
N ASP A 235 7.30 -4.92 -4.75
CA ASP A 235 8.24 -4.83 -3.61
C ASP A 235 8.31 -3.43 -2.98
N ILE A 236 7.63 -2.44 -3.59
CA ILE A 236 7.50 -1.07 -3.05
C ILE A 236 8.87 -0.37 -2.91
N VAL A 237 9.85 -0.68 -3.74
CA VAL A 237 11.12 0.05 -3.79
C VAL A 237 10.97 1.43 -4.44
N PRO A 238 11.89 2.39 -4.17
CA PRO A 238 11.83 3.73 -4.74
C PRO A 238 11.81 3.73 -6.27
N LEU A 239 10.82 4.40 -6.88
CA LEU A 239 10.69 4.57 -8.33
C LEU A 239 11.54 5.73 -8.84
N ARG A 240 12.86 5.61 -8.65
CA ARG A 240 13.92 6.53 -9.09
C ARG A 240 14.96 5.77 -9.90
N GLY A 241 15.89 6.49 -10.54
CA GLY A 241 17.00 5.87 -11.26
C GLY A 241 16.57 4.77 -12.24
N GLU A 242 17.21 3.62 -12.16
CA GLU A 242 16.93 2.47 -13.01
C GLU A 242 15.53 1.88 -12.76
N ASN A 243 15.06 1.84 -11.51
CA ASN A 243 13.72 1.36 -11.18
C ASN A 243 12.63 2.15 -11.93
N ARG A 244 12.77 3.48 -12.01
CA ARG A 244 11.85 4.33 -12.75
C ARG A 244 11.85 4.02 -14.24
N ARG A 245 13.05 3.84 -14.84
CA ARG A 245 13.19 3.43 -16.25
C ARG A 245 12.53 2.08 -16.50
N ILE A 246 12.86 1.09 -15.67
CA ILE A 246 12.32 -0.28 -15.73
C ILE A 246 10.79 -0.25 -15.70
N VAL A 247 10.21 0.40 -14.69
CA VAL A 247 8.76 0.42 -14.50
C VAL A 247 8.06 1.14 -15.65
N LYS A 248 8.56 2.31 -16.09
CA LYS A 248 7.95 3.06 -17.20
C LYS A 248 7.96 2.26 -18.49
N GLN A 249 9.10 1.65 -18.85
CA GLN A 249 9.23 0.85 -20.06
C GLN A 249 8.50 -0.49 -19.98
N GLY A 250 8.53 -1.16 -18.83
CA GLY A 250 7.85 -2.44 -18.62
C GLY A 250 6.32 -2.30 -18.69
N MET A 251 5.75 -1.24 -18.09
CA MET A 251 4.31 -0.94 -18.19
C MET A 251 3.89 -0.73 -19.67
N ALA A 252 4.66 0.04 -20.41
CA ALA A 252 4.37 0.27 -21.84
C ALA A 252 4.39 -1.04 -22.66
N ARG A 253 5.29 -1.97 -22.31
CA ARG A 253 5.33 -3.30 -22.96
C ARG A 253 4.15 -4.19 -22.57
N MET A 254 3.65 -4.09 -21.34
CA MET A 254 2.50 -4.87 -20.88
C MET A 254 1.24 -4.61 -21.70
N GLU A 255 1.08 -3.42 -22.27
CA GLU A 255 -0.09 -3.05 -23.08
C GLU A 255 -0.22 -3.91 -24.34
N ALA A 256 0.90 -4.43 -24.86
CA ALA A 256 0.95 -5.31 -26.04
C ALA A 256 1.99 -6.43 -25.84
N THR A 257 1.98 -7.06 -24.66
CA THR A 257 2.97 -8.07 -24.30
C THR A 257 2.85 -9.34 -25.13
N ALA A 258 4.01 -9.89 -25.52
CA ALA A 258 4.11 -11.20 -26.16
C ALA A 258 4.19 -12.35 -25.16
N LEU A 259 4.30 -12.07 -23.83
CA LEU A 259 4.37 -13.08 -22.80
C LEU A 259 2.98 -13.63 -22.49
N PRO A 260 2.69 -14.93 -22.79
CA PRO A 260 1.34 -15.47 -22.61
C PRO A 260 0.81 -15.33 -21.20
N GLY A 261 1.67 -15.55 -20.18
CA GLY A 261 1.30 -15.43 -18.77
C GLY A 261 0.96 -14.01 -18.36
N VAL A 262 1.72 -13.01 -18.79
CA VAL A 262 1.43 -11.60 -18.50
C VAL A 262 0.17 -11.15 -19.21
N ALA A 263 -0.01 -11.54 -20.48
CA ALA A 263 -1.21 -11.22 -21.26
C ALA A 263 -2.48 -11.80 -20.61
N ALA A 264 -2.44 -13.06 -20.16
CA ALA A 264 -3.55 -13.70 -19.45
C ALA A 264 -3.86 -13.00 -18.10
N LEU A 265 -2.83 -12.63 -17.34
CA LEU A 265 -2.97 -11.90 -16.07
C LEU A 265 -3.60 -10.52 -16.27
N VAL A 266 -3.18 -9.78 -17.29
CA VAL A 266 -3.74 -8.47 -17.66
C VAL A 266 -5.21 -8.61 -18.09
N GLU A 267 -5.54 -9.65 -18.87
CA GLU A 267 -6.91 -9.88 -19.34
C GLU A 267 -7.86 -10.26 -18.21
N VAL A 268 -7.48 -11.18 -17.30
CA VAL A 268 -8.31 -11.58 -16.16
C VAL A 268 -8.49 -10.45 -15.15
N ALA A 269 -7.53 -9.51 -15.08
CA ALA A 269 -7.63 -8.30 -14.29
C ALA A 269 -8.53 -7.21 -14.91
N GLY A 270 -9.09 -7.44 -16.12
CA GLY A 270 -9.94 -6.48 -16.83
C GLY A 270 -9.18 -5.27 -17.38
N LEU A 271 -7.89 -5.42 -17.65
CA LEU A 271 -6.99 -4.35 -18.11
C LEU A 271 -6.66 -4.42 -19.61
N LYS A 272 -7.22 -5.39 -20.34
CA LYS A 272 -7.05 -5.51 -21.79
C LYS A 272 -7.43 -4.20 -22.48
N ASP A 273 -6.59 -3.77 -23.42
CA ASP A 273 -6.74 -2.53 -24.20
C ASP A 273 -6.78 -1.23 -23.36
N LYS A 274 -6.25 -1.27 -22.12
CA LYS A 274 -6.13 -0.10 -21.26
C LYS A 274 -4.67 0.30 -21.07
N LYS A 275 -4.43 1.61 -20.90
CA LYS A 275 -3.13 2.10 -20.42
C LYS A 275 -2.81 1.48 -19.06
N ILE A 276 -1.67 0.83 -18.95
CA ILE A 276 -1.20 0.21 -17.70
C ILE A 276 -0.50 1.26 -16.84
N THR A 277 -0.80 1.27 -15.56
CA THR A 277 -0.22 2.18 -14.56
C THR A 277 0.43 1.40 -13.42
N ALA A 278 1.33 2.03 -12.67
CA ALA A 278 1.91 1.40 -11.47
C ALA A 278 0.84 0.99 -10.44
N GLY A 279 -0.25 1.76 -10.34
CA GLY A 279 -1.40 1.36 -9.53
C GLY A 279 -2.06 0.06 -9.99
N HIS A 280 -2.14 -0.19 -11.31
CA HIS A 280 -2.64 -1.46 -11.82
C HIS A 280 -1.71 -2.62 -11.46
N LEU A 281 -0.38 -2.42 -11.52
CA LEU A 281 0.59 -3.43 -11.10
C LEU A 281 0.42 -3.75 -9.60
N GLY A 282 0.45 -2.74 -8.73
CA GLY A 282 0.44 -2.93 -7.28
C GLY A 282 -0.90 -3.38 -6.71
N PHE A 283 -2.04 -2.92 -7.26
CA PHE A 283 -3.37 -3.17 -6.67
C PHE A 283 -4.23 -4.17 -7.45
N LEU A 284 -3.89 -4.50 -8.70
CA LEU A 284 -4.67 -5.45 -9.50
C LEU A 284 -3.87 -6.69 -9.90
N LEU A 285 -2.65 -6.55 -10.43
CA LEU A 285 -1.87 -7.69 -10.91
C LEU A 285 -1.14 -8.39 -9.76
N ALA A 286 -0.34 -7.68 -8.98
CA ALA A 286 0.44 -8.22 -7.88
C ALA A 286 -0.41 -8.97 -6.82
N PRO A 287 -1.60 -8.49 -6.39
CA PRO A 287 -2.42 -9.22 -5.44
C PRO A 287 -2.91 -10.58 -5.92
N ARG A 288 -3.09 -10.78 -7.24
CA ARG A 288 -3.46 -12.08 -7.82
C ARG A 288 -2.33 -13.09 -7.70
N LEU A 289 -1.10 -12.67 -7.99
CA LEU A 289 0.09 -13.51 -7.79
C LEU A 289 0.32 -13.81 -6.31
N ASN A 290 0.30 -12.78 -5.46
CA ASN A 290 0.49 -12.93 -4.01
C ASN A 290 -0.56 -13.82 -3.34
N ALA A 291 -1.78 -13.94 -3.90
CA ALA A 291 -2.82 -14.78 -3.34
C ALA A 291 -2.41 -16.25 -3.33
N ALA A 292 -1.71 -16.71 -4.37
CA ALA A 292 -1.19 -18.09 -4.41
C ALA A 292 -0.33 -18.41 -3.18
N GLY A 293 0.70 -17.62 -2.88
CA GLY A 293 1.57 -17.83 -1.72
C GLY A 293 0.92 -17.60 -0.35
N ARG A 294 -0.34 -17.13 -0.31
CA ARG A 294 -1.10 -16.93 0.94
C ARG A 294 -2.13 -18.02 1.21
N ILE A 295 -2.70 -18.60 0.15
CA ILE A 295 -3.80 -19.58 0.23
C ILE A 295 -3.30 -20.98 -0.10
N GLU A 296 -2.45 -21.13 -1.12
CA GLU A 296 -1.93 -22.40 -1.62
C GLU A 296 -0.41 -22.35 -1.81
N SER A 297 0.04 -22.33 -3.08
CA SER A 297 1.45 -22.38 -3.44
C SER A 297 1.83 -21.30 -4.46
N ALA A 298 2.86 -20.53 -4.16
CA ALA A 298 3.41 -19.52 -5.07
C ALA A 298 3.98 -20.09 -6.38
N ARG A 299 4.17 -21.42 -6.47
CA ARG A 299 4.61 -22.11 -7.70
C ARG A 299 3.66 -21.86 -8.86
N THR A 300 2.34 -21.74 -8.61
CA THR A 300 1.32 -21.41 -9.64
C THR A 300 1.62 -20.06 -10.29
N GLY A 301 2.09 -19.06 -9.52
CA GLY A 301 2.48 -17.75 -10.04
C GLY A 301 3.67 -17.85 -11.00
N VAL A 302 4.74 -18.57 -10.62
CA VAL A 302 5.90 -18.79 -11.49
C VAL A 302 5.51 -19.62 -12.72
N ALA A 303 4.65 -20.63 -12.57
CA ALA A 303 4.15 -21.43 -13.69
C ALA A 303 3.39 -20.56 -14.71
N LEU A 304 2.56 -19.62 -14.23
CA LEU A 304 1.89 -18.64 -15.11
C LEU A 304 2.89 -17.77 -15.85
N LEU A 305 3.84 -17.15 -15.13
CA LEU A 305 4.79 -16.18 -15.72
C LEU A 305 5.82 -16.83 -16.66
N THR A 306 6.04 -18.14 -16.52
CA THR A 306 6.93 -18.93 -17.39
C THR A 306 6.19 -19.70 -18.48
N ALA A 307 4.85 -19.66 -18.53
CA ALA A 307 4.04 -20.35 -19.52
C ALA A 307 4.38 -19.89 -20.95
N GLU A 308 4.54 -20.85 -21.85
CA GLU A 308 4.81 -20.61 -23.29
C GLU A 308 3.53 -20.75 -24.13
N ASP A 309 2.56 -21.50 -23.64
CA ASP A 309 1.26 -21.70 -24.27
C ASP A 309 0.17 -20.81 -23.67
N ARG A 310 -0.61 -20.16 -24.55
CA ARG A 310 -1.68 -19.24 -24.13
C ARG A 310 -2.82 -19.94 -23.40
N ALA A 311 -3.21 -21.14 -23.81
CA ALA A 311 -4.32 -21.85 -23.17
C ALA A 311 -3.94 -22.29 -21.75
N GLN A 312 -2.69 -22.70 -21.51
CA GLN A 312 -2.17 -22.97 -20.19
C GLN A 312 -2.14 -21.70 -19.34
N ALA A 313 -1.67 -20.60 -19.90
CA ALA A 313 -1.62 -19.31 -19.21
C ALA A 313 -3.00 -18.82 -18.79
N ASP A 314 -4.01 -18.91 -19.67
CA ASP A 314 -5.38 -18.53 -19.37
C ASP A 314 -5.96 -19.35 -18.19
N LYS A 315 -5.70 -20.67 -18.16
CA LYS A 315 -6.13 -21.53 -17.05
C LYS A 315 -5.50 -21.10 -15.72
N LEU A 316 -4.17 -20.90 -15.70
CA LEU A 316 -3.45 -20.49 -14.48
C LEU A 316 -3.85 -19.09 -14.01
N ALA A 317 -4.11 -18.15 -14.93
CA ALA A 317 -4.57 -16.81 -14.58
C ALA A 317 -5.97 -16.82 -13.94
N LEU A 318 -6.88 -17.66 -14.43
CA LEU A 318 -8.20 -17.86 -13.82
C LEU A 318 -8.11 -18.49 -12.43
N GLU A 319 -7.20 -19.45 -12.22
CA GLU A 319 -6.93 -20.04 -10.91
C GLU A 319 -6.45 -18.99 -9.92
N LEU A 320 -5.49 -18.16 -10.30
CA LEU A 320 -4.97 -17.06 -9.46
C LEU A 320 -6.03 -15.99 -9.15
N ASP A 321 -6.93 -15.69 -10.09
CA ASP A 321 -8.05 -14.77 -9.85
C ASP A 321 -9.07 -15.35 -8.85
N ALA A 322 -9.33 -16.66 -8.93
CA ALA A 322 -10.17 -17.36 -7.96
C ALA A 322 -9.54 -17.32 -6.55
N LEU A 323 -8.26 -17.65 -6.41
CA LEU A 323 -7.52 -17.55 -5.15
C LEU A 323 -7.50 -16.13 -4.58
N ASN A 324 -7.35 -15.12 -5.43
CA ASN A 324 -7.42 -13.73 -4.99
C ASN A 324 -8.83 -13.32 -4.54
N THR A 325 -9.88 -13.89 -5.13
CA THR A 325 -11.26 -13.68 -4.71
C THR A 325 -11.49 -14.31 -3.33
N GLU A 326 -11.09 -15.58 -3.16
CA GLU A 326 -11.15 -16.28 -1.86
C GLU A 326 -10.37 -15.52 -0.78
N ARG A 327 -9.14 -15.06 -1.08
CA ARG A 327 -8.36 -14.25 -0.14
C ARG A 327 -9.12 -12.99 0.30
N ARG A 328 -9.83 -12.30 -0.63
CA ARG A 328 -10.64 -11.11 -0.32
C ARG A 328 -11.83 -11.44 0.58
N GLU A 329 -12.48 -12.58 0.37
CA GLU A 329 -13.59 -13.04 1.20
C GLU A 329 -13.12 -13.34 2.62
N ILE A 330 -11.99 -14.05 2.77
CA ILE A 330 -11.35 -14.30 4.07
C ILE A 330 -10.97 -12.98 4.75
N GLU A 331 -10.33 -12.06 4.03
CA GLU A 331 -9.96 -10.72 4.54
C GLU A 331 -11.20 -9.97 5.04
N SER A 332 -12.27 -9.95 4.25
CA SER A 332 -13.52 -9.27 4.61
C SER A 332 -14.14 -9.87 5.88
N THR A 333 -14.17 -11.19 5.99
CA THR A 333 -14.69 -11.89 7.17
C THR A 333 -13.88 -11.55 8.43
N ILE A 334 -12.54 -11.57 8.33
CA ILE A 334 -11.65 -11.19 9.44
C ILE A 334 -11.91 -9.74 9.86
N CYS A 335 -11.98 -8.81 8.90
CA CYS A 335 -12.22 -7.39 9.19
C CYS A 335 -13.59 -7.17 9.84
N GLN A 336 -14.65 -7.78 9.32
CA GLN A 336 -16.00 -7.66 9.90
C GLN A 336 -16.07 -8.20 11.33
N THR A 337 -15.46 -9.36 11.59
CA THR A 337 -15.43 -9.93 12.94
C THR A 337 -14.62 -9.06 13.90
N ALA A 338 -13.47 -8.57 13.45
CA ALA A 338 -12.64 -7.65 14.24
C ALA A 338 -13.39 -6.33 14.54
N GLU A 339 -14.08 -5.77 13.58
CA GLU A 339 -14.88 -4.55 13.75
C GLU A 339 -16.00 -4.74 14.77
N GLN A 340 -16.69 -5.88 14.75
CA GLN A 340 -17.70 -6.22 15.77
C GLN A 340 -17.12 -6.30 17.19
N GLU A 341 -15.92 -6.86 17.36
CA GLU A 341 -15.21 -6.83 18.66
C GLU A 341 -14.93 -5.38 19.10
N LEU A 342 -14.55 -4.52 18.15
CA LEU A 342 -14.21 -3.12 18.41
C LEU A 342 -15.42 -2.22 18.69
N GLU A 343 -16.63 -2.59 18.27
CA GLU A 343 -17.86 -1.80 18.54
C GLU A 343 -18.10 -1.58 20.04
N SER A 344 -17.63 -2.50 20.89
CA SER A 344 -17.77 -2.39 22.35
C SER A 344 -16.75 -1.41 22.99
N LEU A 345 -15.75 -0.95 22.23
CA LEU A 345 -14.67 -0.11 22.71
C LEU A 345 -14.92 1.38 22.39
N ASP A 346 -14.58 2.25 23.33
CA ASP A 346 -14.44 3.68 23.00
C ASP A 346 -13.17 3.89 22.17
N MET A 347 -13.36 4.04 20.86
CA MET A 347 -12.25 4.24 19.93
C MET A 347 -11.49 5.55 20.18
N ALA A 348 -12.06 6.52 20.87
CA ALA A 348 -11.37 7.75 21.25
C ALA A 348 -10.35 7.52 22.37
N GLU A 349 -10.65 6.63 23.30
CA GLU A 349 -9.76 6.28 24.43
C GLU A 349 -8.82 5.11 24.07
N THR A 350 -9.14 4.32 23.05
CA THR A 350 -8.33 3.18 22.61
C THR A 350 -7.02 3.67 21.98
N LYS A 351 -5.88 3.29 22.55
CA LYS A 351 -4.54 3.72 22.07
C LYS A 351 -3.92 2.77 21.04
N ALA A 352 -4.32 1.50 21.04
CA ALA A 352 -3.89 0.51 20.07
C ALA A 352 -4.98 -0.55 19.89
N ILE A 353 -5.02 -1.20 18.74
CA ILE A 353 -5.96 -2.27 18.40
C ILE A 353 -5.21 -3.60 18.49
N VAL A 354 -5.72 -4.54 19.30
CA VAL A 354 -5.23 -5.92 19.36
C VAL A 354 -6.46 -6.83 19.34
N VAL A 355 -6.69 -7.48 18.20
CA VAL A 355 -7.82 -8.38 17.97
C VAL A 355 -7.34 -9.80 17.70
N ALA A 356 -8.12 -10.79 18.11
CA ALA A 356 -7.75 -12.20 17.98
C ALA A 356 -8.95 -13.06 17.60
N GLY A 357 -8.76 -13.97 16.65
CA GLY A 357 -9.82 -14.88 16.23
C GLY A 357 -9.33 -16.31 15.98
N LYS A 358 -10.16 -17.29 16.34
CA LYS A 358 -9.90 -18.70 16.07
C LYS A 358 -10.15 -19.02 14.59
N GLY A 359 -9.24 -19.77 13.98
CA GLY A 359 -9.37 -20.19 12.58
C GLY A 359 -9.12 -19.08 11.54
N TRP A 360 -8.66 -17.91 11.95
CA TRP A 360 -8.23 -16.88 10.98
C TRP A 360 -7.00 -17.34 10.21
N ASN A 361 -6.98 -17.12 8.91
CA ASN A 361 -5.86 -17.56 8.08
C ASN A 361 -4.60 -16.70 8.34
N PRO A 362 -3.48 -17.30 8.82
CA PRO A 362 -2.24 -16.55 9.11
C PRO A 362 -1.64 -15.83 7.90
N GLY A 363 -1.90 -16.30 6.67
CA GLY A 363 -1.46 -15.65 5.44
C GLY A 363 -2.23 -14.36 5.11
N VAL A 364 -3.43 -14.15 5.73
CA VAL A 364 -4.33 -13.04 5.41
C VAL A 364 -4.41 -12.00 6.54
N ILE A 365 -4.15 -12.37 7.81
CA ILE A 365 -4.25 -11.44 8.96
C ILE A 365 -3.41 -10.16 8.78
N GLY A 366 -2.28 -10.22 8.07
CA GLY A 366 -1.46 -9.03 7.83
C GLY A 366 -2.14 -8.01 6.91
N ILE A 367 -2.99 -8.45 5.98
CA ILE A 367 -3.78 -7.57 5.12
C ILE A 367 -4.93 -6.97 5.94
N ALA A 368 -5.59 -7.79 6.76
CA ALA A 368 -6.63 -7.31 7.67
C ALA A 368 -6.10 -6.26 8.66
N ALA A 369 -4.88 -6.45 9.20
CA ALA A 369 -4.22 -5.46 10.04
C ALA A 369 -4.03 -4.12 9.32
N SER A 370 -3.58 -4.13 8.06
CA SER A 370 -3.45 -2.91 7.26
C SER A 370 -4.80 -2.21 7.06
N ARG A 371 -5.87 -2.98 6.75
CA ARG A 371 -7.23 -2.43 6.59
C ARG A 371 -7.76 -1.76 7.85
N LEU A 372 -7.50 -2.37 9.01
CA LEU A 372 -7.90 -1.78 10.30
C LEU A 372 -7.10 -0.51 10.61
N VAL A 373 -5.80 -0.46 10.27
CA VAL A 373 -5.01 0.78 10.35
C VAL A 373 -5.59 1.86 9.43
N ASP A 374 -5.89 1.54 8.18
CA ASP A 374 -6.48 2.50 7.22
C ASP A 374 -7.81 3.08 7.72
N LYS A 375 -8.62 2.23 8.39
CA LYS A 375 -9.95 2.63 8.89
C LYS A 375 -9.89 3.43 10.19
N PHE A 376 -9.07 2.99 11.16
CA PHE A 376 -9.05 3.53 12.52
C PHE A 376 -7.85 4.42 12.82
N TYR A 377 -6.83 4.37 11.99
CA TYR A 377 -5.54 5.05 12.13
C TYR A 377 -4.91 4.85 13.52
N LYS A 378 -4.77 3.58 13.91
CA LYS A 378 -4.16 3.16 15.18
C LYS A 378 -3.19 2.01 14.96
N PRO A 379 -2.10 1.91 15.77
CA PRO A 379 -1.26 0.72 15.77
C PRO A 379 -2.12 -0.53 15.96
N THR A 380 -2.01 -1.50 15.05
CA THR A 380 -2.94 -2.63 14.99
C THR A 380 -2.20 -3.96 14.93
N ILE A 381 -2.63 -4.90 15.76
CA ILE A 381 -2.18 -6.29 15.78
C ILE A 381 -3.39 -7.19 15.58
N VAL A 382 -3.31 -8.07 14.58
CA VAL A 382 -4.31 -9.09 14.29
C VAL A 382 -3.70 -10.46 14.53
N LEU A 383 -4.34 -11.26 15.38
CA LEU A 383 -3.85 -12.54 15.86
C LEU A 383 -4.74 -13.68 15.39
N SER A 384 -4.13 -14.71 14.84
CA SER A 384 -4.78 -15.99 14.54
C SER A 384 -4.50 -16.98 15.69
N VAL A 385 -5.53 -17.40 16.39
CA VAL A 385 -5.45 -18.39 17.47
C VAL A 385 -5.47 -19.78 16.86
N GLN A 386 -4.38 -20.54 17.03
CA GLN A 386 -4.23 -21.88 16.51
C GLN A 386 -4.74 -22.95 17.51
N GLU A 387 -4.96 -24.17 17.02
CA GLU A 387 -5.45 -25.29 17.84
C GLU A 387 -4.50 -25.69 18.97
N ASP A 388 -3.20 -25.42 18.81
CA ASP A 388 -2.16 -25.68 19.81
C ASP A 388 -2.08 -24.62 20.92
N GLY A 389 -3.00 -23.64 20.92
CA GLY A 389 -3.03 -22.53 21.88
C GLY A 389 -1.97 -21.46 21.63
N ILE A 390 -1.30 -21.48 20.47
CA ILE A 390 -0.37 -20.43 20.05
C ILE A 390 -1.09 -19.43 19.15
N CYS A 391 -0.97 -18.15 19.49
CA CYS A 391 -1.45 -17.06 18.65
C CYS A 391 -0.31 -16.61 17.73
N ARG A 392 -0.57 -16.56 16.42
CA ARG A 392 0.33 -15.98 15.41
C ARG A 392 -0.22 -14.64 14.97
N GLY A 393 0.58 -13.58 15.08
CA GLY A 393 0.15 -12.21 14.87
C GLY A 393 0.87 -11.51 13.74
N SER A 394 0.15 -10.61 13.09
CA SER A 394 0.71 -9.62 12.17
C SER A 394 0.40 -8.22 12.65
N CYS A 395 1.41 -7.38 12.67
CA CYS A 395 1.37 -6.03 13.23
C CYS A 395 1.52 -4.99 12.12
N ARG A 396 0.79 -3.89 12.24
CA ARG A 396 0.93 -2.69 11.40
C ARG A 396 0.91 -1.45 12.27
N SER A 397 1.80 -0.51 11.96
CA SER A 397 1.94 0.72 12.73
C SER A 397 1.38 1.94 11.99
N ILE A 398 1.32 3.06 12.71
CA ILE A 398 1.12 4.40 12.19
C ILE A 398 2.41 5.22 12.32
N GLU A 399 2.48 6.38 11.66
CA GLU A 399 3.59 7.32 11.83
C GLU A 399 3.75 7.69 13.33
N GLY A 400 4.97 7.67 13.84
CA GLY A 400 5.27 7.99 15.25
C GLY A 400 5.50 6.79 16.17
N LEU A 401 5.07 5.57 15.80
CA LEU A 401 5.34 4.37 16.61
C LEU A 401 6.22 3.37 15.86
N ASN A 402 7.38 3.02 16.44
CA ASN A 402 8.21 1.92 15.95
C ASN A 402 7.67 0.59 16.49
N MET A 403 7.09 -0.24 15.61
CA MET A 403 6.47 -1.51 15.98
C MET A 403 7.48 -2.49 16.59
N TYR A 404 8.70 -2.55 16.07
CA TYR A 404 9.74 -3.45 16.60
C TYR A 404 10.12 -3.07 18.04
N GLU A 405 10.27 -1.79 18.34
CA GLU A 405 10.57 -1.30 19.70
C GLU A 405 9.39 -1.56 20.64
N ALA A 406 8.15 -1.35 20.18
CA ALA A 406 6.94 -1.63 20.96
C ALA A 406 6.84 -3.13 21.33
N LEU A 407 7.10 -4.03 20.38
CA LEU A 407 7.14 -5.47 20.65
C LEU A 407 8.30 -5.86 21.57
N SER A 408 9.46 -5.23 21.41
CA SER A 408 10.62 -5.45 22.29
C SER A 408 10.32 -5.07 23.73
N ALA A 409 9.55 -4.01 23.95
CA ALA A 409 9.09 -3.61 25.29
C ALA A 409 8.08 -4.60 25.91
N CYS A 410 7.35 -5.34 25.06
CA CYS A 410 6.37 -6.35 25.48
C CYS A 410 6.90 -7.79 25.43
N LYS A 411 8.22 -7.97 25.25
CA LYS A 411 8.86 -9.28 24.97
C LYS A 411 8.55 -10.39 26.00
N GLU A 412 8.27 -10.03 27.25
CA GLU A 412 7.95 -10.98 28.32
C GLU A 412 6.68 -11.79 28.06
N HIS A 413 5.76 -11.26 27.24
CA HIS A 413 4.52 -11.93 26.83
C HIS A 413 4.65 -12.67 25.50
N LEU A 414 5.81 -12.59 24.81
CA LEU A 414 5.99 -13.10 23.47
C LEU A 414 6.87 -14.36 23.44
N LEU A 415 6.53 -15.30 22.59
CA LEU A 415 7.38 -16.46 22.27
C LEU A 415 8.46 -16.07 21.25
N GLN A 416 8.04 -15.31 20.22
CA GLN A 416 8.90 -14.84 19.14
C GLN A 416 8.32 -13.56 18.54
N PHE A 417 9.17 -12.67 18.09
CA PHE A 417 8.78 -11.51 17.27
C PHE A 417 9.92 -11.08 16.37
N GLY A 418 9.57 -10.34 15.30
CA GLY A 418 10.52 -9.77 14.37
C GLY A 418 9.83 -8.86 13.35
N GLY A 419 10.61 -7.99 12.70
CA GLY A 419 10.10 -7.06 11.70
C GLY A 419 10.79 -5.70 11.75
N HIS A 420 10.08 -4.68 11.27
CA HIS A 420 10.55 -3.32 11.09
C HIS A 420 9.64 -2.30 11.78
N ALA A 421 9.96 -1.02 11.67
CA ALA A 421 9.21 0.06 12.32
C ALA A 421 7.71 0.08 11.97
N MET A 422 7.32 -0.21 10.72
CA MET A 422 5.93 -0.12 10.27
C MET A 422 5.18 -1.45 10.25
N ALA A 423 5.89 -2.58 10.23
CA ALA A 423 5.28 -3.91 10.13
C ALA A 423 6.14 -4.95 10.84
N ALA A 424 5.48 -5.85 11.58
CA ALA A 424 6.15 -6.92 12.30
C ALA A 424 5.26 -8.16 12.37
N GLY A 425 5.88 -9.30 12.72
CA GLY A 425 5.21 -10.53 13.08
C GLY A 425 5.52 -10.91 14.51
N LEU A 426 4.63 -11.65 15.15
CA LEU A 426 4.84 -12.15 16.51
C LEU A 426 4.14 -13.50 16.73
N SER A 427 4.55 -14.19 17.79
CA SER A 427 3.78 -15.30 18.36
C SER A 427 3.75 -15.20 19.88
N LEU A 428 2.62 -15.61 20.48
CA LEU A 428 2.42 -15.65 21.92
C LEU A 428 1.48 -16.80 22.31
N ARG A 429 1.43 -17.16 23.58
CA ARG A 429 0.43 -18.11 24.10
C ARG A 429 -0.92 -17.42 24.28
N GLU A 430 -2.04 -18.14 24.01
CA GLU A 430 -3.39 -17.56 24.15
C GLU A 430 -3.63 -17.01 25.59
N GLU A 431 -3.08 -17.66 26.60
CA GLU A 431 -3.17 -17.22 28.01
C GLU A 431 -2.51 -15.85 28.29
N GLU A 432 -1.48 -15.49 27.51
CA GLU A 432 -0.77 -14.20 27.63
C GLU A 432 -1.49 -13.05 26.93
N LEU A 433 -2.48 -13.32 26.10
CA LEU A 433 -3.16 -12.33 25.25
C LEU A 433 -3.72 -11.13 26.06
N PRO A 434 -4.40 -11.31 27.22
CA PRO A 434 -4.91 -10.19 27.98
C PRO A 434 -3.79 -9.27 28.52
N ALA A 435 -2.71 -9.85 29.03
CA ALA A 435 -1.57 -9.12 29.55
C ALA A 435 -0.83 -8.37 28.44
N PHE A 436 -0.61 -9.03 27.30
CA PHE A 436 -0.02 -8.43 26.12
C PHE A 436 -0.84 -7.24 25.59
N ARG A 437 -2.18 -7.38 25.49
CA ARG A 437 -3.09 -6.28 25.09
C ARG A 437 -2.89 -5.04 25.95
N ALA A 438 -2.86 -5.23 27.28
CA ALA A 438 -2.68 -4.14 28.24
C ALA A 438 -1.28 -3.49 28.11
N ALA A 439 -0.22 -4.28 28.02
CA ALA A 439 1.15 -3.80 27.88
C ALA A 439 1.35 -3.02 26.58
N PHE A 440 0.87 -3.54 25.45
CA PHE A 440 0.99 -2.89 24.15
C PHE A 440 0.20 -1.58 24.07
N ALA A 441 -1.02 -1.54 24.59
CA ALA A 441 -1.83 -0.33 24.67
C ALA A 441 -1.18 0.75 25.59
N ALA A 442 -0.61 0.34 26.72
CA ALA A 442 0.12 1.24 27.61
C ALA A 442 1.37 1.82 26.93
N TYR A 443 2.13 0.99 26.20
CA TYR A 443 3.29 1.46 25.43
C TYR A 443 2.88 2.47 24.36
N ALA A 444 1.87 2.17 23.56
CA ALA A 444 1.37 3.09 22.53
C ALA A 444 0.89 4.42 23.13
N GLY A 445 0.14 4.37 24.23
CA GLY A 445 -0.33 5.57 24.92
C GLY A 445 0.77 6.43 25.56
N ALA A 446 1.92 5.83 25.89
CA ALA A 446 3.08 6.55 26.42
C ALA A 446 3.97 7.20 25.34
N HIS A 447 3.93 6.69 24.10
CA HIS A 447 4.83 7.10 23.01
C HIS A 447 4.13 7.91 21.90
N LEU A 448 2.80 7.85 21.80
CA LEU A 448 2.02 8.61 20.84
C LEU A 448 1.26 9.74 21.51
N SER A 449 1.34 10.92 20.94
CA SER A 449 0.50 12.08 21.30
C SER A 449 -0.86 11.98 20.60
N GLU A 450 -1.84 12.79 21.01
CA GLU A 450 -3.16 12.85 20.35
C GLU A 450 -3.05 13.24 18.86
N GLU A 451 -2.07 14.08 18.50
CA GLU A 451 -1.83 14.49 17.11
C GLU A 451 -1.32 13.34 16.20
N ASP A 452 -0.67 12.34 16.80
CA ASP A 452 -0.17 11.18 16.05
C ASP A 452 -1.28 10.22 15.60
N TYR A 453 -2.47 10.32 16.24
CA TYR A 453 -3.67 9.57 15.84
C TYR A 453 -4.49 10.28 14.76
N GLU A 454 -4.06 11.45 14.29
CA GLU A 454 -4.69 12.15 13.19
C GLU A 454 -4.02 11.75 11.87
N PRO A 455 -4.75 11.12 10.92
CA PRO A 455 -4.17 10.80 9.62
C PRO A 455 -3.79 12.07 8.88
N LYS A 456 -2.63 12.02 8.20
CA LYS A 456 -2.10 13.16 7.45
C LYS A 456 -2.18 12.90 5.96
N VAL A 457 -2.33 13.95 5.17
CA VAL A 457 -2.22 13.91 3.72
C VAL A 457 -1.25 14.98 3.26
N SER A 458 -0.25 14.59 2.47
CA SER A 458 0.69 15.53 1.89
C SER A 458 0.04 16.26 0.71
N VAL A 459 0.05 17.58 0.76
CA VAL A 459 -0.51 18.45 -0.26
C VAL A 459 0.63 19.29 -0.83
N GLU A 460 0.86 19.19 -2.14
CA GLU A 460 1.98 19.87 -2.81
C GLU A 460 1.83 21.39 -2.70
N PHE A 461 0.64 21.90 -3.00
CA PHE A 461 0.22 23.29 -2.80
C PHE A 461 -1.27 23.46 -3.03
N GLU A 462 -1.80 24.63 -2.71
CA GLU A 462 -3.19 24.98 -2.95
C GLU A 462 -3.40 25.41 -4.40
N MET A 463 -4.40 24.84 -5.08
CA MET A 463 -4.80 25.14 -6.45
C MET A 463 -6.31 24.95 -6.60
N MET A 464 -6.98 25.92 -7.17
CA MET A 464 -8.41 25.81 -7.43
C MET A 464 -8.68 24.95 -8.68
N PRO A 465 -9.73 24.12 -8.71
CA PRO A 465 -10.02 23.25 -9.86
C PRO A 465 -10.16 23.97 -11.20
N GLU A 466 -10.61 25.21 -11.22
CA GLU A 466 -10.73 26.06 -12.41
C GLU A 466 -9.39 26.56 -12.98
N GLU A 467 -8.30 26.44 -12.22
CA GLU A 467 -6.95 26.76 -12.67
C GLU A 467 -6.33 25.60 -13.47
N LEU A 468 -6.94 24.41 -13.41
CA LEU A 468 -6.47 23.25 -14.17
C LEU A 468 -6.70 23.44 -15.67
N THR A 469 -5.70 23.08 -16.45
CA THR A 469 -5.80 22.98 -17.92
C THR A 469 -5.47 21.56 -18.37
N LEU A 470 -5.96 21.17 -19.55
CA LEU A 470 -5.59 19.88 -20.13
C LEU A 470 -4.08 19.75 -20.32
N ASP A 471 -3.44 20.82 -20.82
CA ASP A 471 -1.99 20.87 -21.07
C ASP A 471 -1.20 20.65 -19.77
N LEU A 472 -1.60 21.31 -18.66
CA LEU A 472 -0.98 21.10 -17.37
C LEU A 472 -1.10 19.64 -16.90
N VAL A 473 -2.29 19.03 -17.00
CA VAL A 473 -2.49 17.65 -16.56
C VAL A 473 -1.77 16.65 -17.46
N GLU A 474 -1.63 16.94 -18.75
CA GLU A 474 -0.74 16.18 -19.64
C GLU A 474 0.71 16.26 -19.21
N GLU A 475 1.19 17.46 -18.88
CA GLU A 475 2.55 17.64 -18.42
C GLU A 475 2.79 16.94 -17.06
N LEU A 476 1.81 16.94 -16.15
CA LEU A 476 1.84 16.18 -14.91
C LEU A 476 1.95 14.68 -15.15
N SER A 477 1.41 14.15 -16.24
CA SER A 477 1.52 12.73 -16.58
C SER A 477 2.95 12.27 -16.86
N LEU A 478 3.87 13.19 -17.18
CA LEU A 478 5.29 12.88 -17.34
C LEU A 478 5.96 12.48 -16.01
N LEU A 479 5.37 12.87 -14.88
CA LEU A 479 5.83 12.46 -13.56
C LEU A 479 5.54 10.98 -13.26
N GLU A 480 4.64 10.32 -14.00
CA GLU A 480 4.41 8.87 -13.86
C GLU A 480 5.68 8.06 -14.25
N PRO A 481 5.88 6.87 -13.62
CA PRO A 481 5.05 6.15 -12.64
C PRO A 481 5.13 6.72 -11.22
N TYR A 482 3.97 6.75 -10.55
CA TYR A 482 3.88 7.09 -9.13
C TYR A 482 4.05 5.85 -8.26
N GLY A 483 4.67 6.02 -7.10
CA GLY A 483 4.92 4.97 -6.12
C GLY A 483 5.87 5.45 -5.02
N MET A 484 6.58 4.54 -4.37
CA MET A 484 7.58 4.88 -3.36
C MET A 484 8.64 5.80 -3.97
N GLY A 485 9.05 6.84 -3.22
CA GLY A 485 10.01 7.85 -3.68
C GLY A 485 9.52 8.82 -4.76
N ASN A 486 8.35 8.58 -5.36
CA ASN A 486 7.65 9.48 -6.28
C ASN A 486 6.14 9.43 -6.03
N PRO A 487 5.65 10.03 -4.93
CA PRO A 487 4.22 10.00 -4.60
C PRO A 487 3.38 10.71 -5.66
N LYS A 488 2.13 10.25 -5.80
CA LYS A 488 1.14 10.95 -6.63
C LYS A 488 0.92 12.37 -6.09
N PRO A 489 0.99 13.41 -6.92
CA PRO A 489 0.79 14.78 -6.46
C PRO A 489 -0.67 15.03 -6.08
N TYR A 490 -0.87 15.58 -4.89
CA TYR A 490 -2.17 16.05 -4.42
C TYR A 490 -2.16 17.56 -4.30
N PHE A 491 -3.24 18.18 -4.76
CA PHE A 491 -3.51 19.60 -4.62
C PHE A 491 -4.63 19.82 -3.61
N GLY A 492 -4.59 20.95 -2.90
CA GLY A 492 -5.64 21.35 -1.98
C GLY A 492 -6.45 22.52 -2.50
N CYS A 493 -7.73 22.58 -2.21
CA CYS A 493 -8.51 23.79 -2.35
C CYS A 493 -9.39 23.97 -1.11
N ARG A 494 -9.46 25.19 -0.59
CA ARG A 494 -10.15 25.54 0.65
C ARG A 494 -11.39 26.34 0.38
N ASN A 495 -12.36 26.23 1.28
CA ASN A 495 -13.60 27.01 1.27
C ASN A 495 -14.38 26.89 -0.05
N VAL A 496 -14.39 25.70 -0.65
CA VAL A 496 -15.09 25.44 -1.91
C VAL A 496 -16.47 24.82 -1.65
N ARG A 497 -17.40 25.01 -2.59
CA ARG A 497 -18.71 24.35 -2.58
C ARG A 497 -18.79 23.31 -3.68
N GLY A 498 -19.15 22.10 -3.28
CA GLY A 498 -19.53 21.08 -4.22
C GLY A 498 -20.97 21.27 -4.70
N ARG A 499 -21.28 20.71 -5.88
CA ARG A 499 -22.61 20.77 -6.49
C ARG A 499 -22.94 19.45 -7.16
N GLU A 500 -24.24 19.17 -7.34
CA GLU A 500 -24.72 17.98 -8.05
C GLU A 500 -24.13 16.68 -7.51
N ALA A 501 -23.92 16.62 -6.19
CA ALA A 501 -23.36 15.43 -5.57
C ALA A 501 -24.37 14.29 -5.58
N MET A 502 -23.93 13.15 -6.09
CA MET A 502 -24.74 11.93 -6.19
C MET A 502 -23.91 10.67 -6.00
N ALA A 503 -24.54 9.64 -5.49
CA ALA A 503 -23.97 8.29 -5.45
C ALA A 503 -23.89 7.70 -6.86
N ILE A 504 -22.80 7.00 -7.15
CA ILE A 504 -22.57 6.31 -8.42
C ILE A 504 -21.96 4.92 -8.20
N GLY A 505 -21.86 4.15 -9.29
CA GLY A 505 -21.36 2.76 -9.26
C GLY A 505 -22.50 1.76 -9.10
N ARG A 506 -22.20 0.48 -9.29
CA ARG A 506 -23.19 -0.61 -9.22
C ARG A 506 -23.81 -0.73 -7.83
N GLU A 507 -23.02 -0.48 -6.79
CA GLU A 507 -23.41 -0.56 -5.38
C GLU A 507 -23.79 0.81 -4.79
N GLN A 508 -23.80 1.88 -5.61
CA GLN A 508 -24.09 3.24 -5.17
C GLN A 508 -23.21 3.72 -3.99
N ASN A 509 -21.95 3.25 -3.94
CA ASN A 509 -21.03 3.51 -2.84
C ASN A 509 -19.97 4.58 -3.15
N HIS A 510 -19.87 5.04 -4.41
CA HIS A 510 -18.93 6.08 -4.81
C HIS A 510 -19.65 7.42 -4.95
N LEU A 511 -18.90 8.51 -4.80
CA LEU A 511 -19.42 9.87 -4.89
C LEU A 511 -18.95 10.56 -6.17
N ARG A 512 -19.88 11.15 -6.92
CA ARG A 512 -19.59 12.07 -8.03
C ARG A 512 -20.20 13.43 -7.74
N PHE A 513 -19.48 14.50 -7.99
CA PHE A 513 -19.94 15.87 -7.81
C PHE A 513 -19.17 16.84 -8.71
N LYS A 514 -19.51 18.12 -8.66
CA LYS A 514 -18.81 19.20 -9.38
C LYS A 514 -18.08 20.10 -8.40
N LEU A 515 -16.82 20.41 -8.69
CA LEU A 515 -16.03 21.48 -8.08
C LEU A 515 -15.81 22.61 -9.08
N GLY A 516 -15.24 23.73 -8.64
CA GLY A 516 -14.98 24.91 -9.46
C GLY A 516 -16.19 25.84 -9.55
N THR A 517 -16.09 26.86 -10.41
CA THR A 517 -17.15 27.87 -10.61
C THR A 517 -18.29 27.30 -11.44
N GLU A 518 -19.43 28.05 -11.53
CA GLU A 518 -20.56 27.64 -12.39
C GLU A 518 -20.19 27.62 -13.87
N ASP A 519 -19.32 28.55 -14.29
CA ASP A 519 -18.87 28.67 -15.67
C ASP A 519 -17.76 27.64 -16.02
N ALA A 520 -17.02 27.14 -15.02
CA ALA A 520 -15.92 26.18 -15.19
C ALA A 520 -16.03 25.00 -14.21
N PRO A 521 -17.09 24.16 -14.31
CA PRO A 521 -17.27 23.05 -13.40
C PRO A 521 -16.36 21.86 -13.77
N VAL A 522 -15.59 21.36 -12.80
CA VAL A 522 -14.76 20.17 -12.96
C VAL A 522 -15.43 18.97 -12.30
N THR A 523 -15.57 17.87 -13.05
CA THR A 523 -16.12 16.63 -12.49
C THR A 523 -15.16 16.05 -11.46
N SER A 524 -15.67 15.73 -10.29
CA SER A 524 -14.93 15.20 -9.15
C SER A 524 -15.48 13.86 -8.73
N LEU A 525 -14.59 12.90 -8.46
CA LEU A 525 -14.94 11.54 -8.03
C LEU A 525 -14.24 11.23 -6.71
N MET A 526 -14.98 10.62 -5.78
CA MET A 526 -14.43 10.08 -4.54
C MET A 526 -14.93 8.67 -4.33
N TRP A 527 -13.99 7.74 -4.10
CA TRP A 527 -14.33 6.33 -3.99
C TRP A 527 -14.85 5.98 -2.59
N ASN A 528 -15.88 5.13 -2.53
CA ASN A 528 -16.46 4.57 -1.31
C ASN A 528 -16.93 5.62 -0.28
N ARG A 529 -17.36 6.80 -0.74
CA ARG A 529 -17.80 7.91 0.12
C ARG A 529 -19.11 8.56 -0.37
N ALA A 530 -20.03 7.74 -0.86
CA ALA A 530 -21.38 8.21 -1.20
C ALA A 530 -22.13 8.83 0.00
N ASP A 531 -21.76 8.45 1.23
CA ASP A 531 -22.23 9.01 2.50
C ASP A 531 -22.07 10.54 2.58
N LEU A 532 -21.09 11.11 1.88
CA LEU A 532 -20.81 12.55 1.90
C LEU A 532 -21.66 13.38 0.91
N ALA A 533 -22.52 12.76 0.10
CA ALA A 533 -23.28 13.49 -0.92
C ALA A 533 -24.10 14.67 -0.35
N ALA A 534 -24.70 14.48 0.83
CA ALA A 534 -25.48 15.53 1.47
C ALA A 534 -24.61 16.69 1.99
N ALA A 535 -23.43 16.39 2.55
CA ALA A 535 -22.48 17.41 3.00
C ALA A 535 -21.97 18.22 1.82
N VAL A 536 -21.56 17.57 0.73
CA VAL A 536 -21.05 18.21 -0.48
C VAL A 536 -22.05 19.20 -1.08
N ASN A 537 -23.34 18.90 -1.06
CA ASN A 537 -24.38 19.77 -1.61
C ASN A 537 -24.74 20.97 -0.70
N ARG A 538 -24.31 20.98 0.57
CA ARG A 538 -24.76 21.95 1.58
C ARG A 538 -23.67 22.74 2.26
N GLU A 539 -22.51 22.13 2.46
CA GLU A 539 -21.44 22.68 3.29
C GLU A 539 -20.34 23.29 2.43
N THR A 540 -19.61 24.21 3.01
CA THR A 540 -18.35 24.69 2.48
C THR A 540 -17.26 23.69 2.88
N LEU A 541 -16.37 23.34 1.96
CA LEU A 541 -15.47 22.20 2.08
C LEU A 541 -14.03 22.60 1.85
N ASP A 542 -13.12 21.88 2.49
CA ASP A 542 -11.71 21.79 2.14
C ASP A 542 -11.50 20.43 1.43
N VAL A 543 -10.91 20.43 0.24
CA VAL A 543 -10.81 19.26 -0.63
C VAL A 543 -9.38 19.02 -1.04
N VAL A 544 -8.91 17.77 -0.92
CA VAL A 544 -7.63 17.31 -1.46
C VAL A 544 -7.90 16.42 -2.66
N TYR A 545 -7.28 16.72 -3.78
CA TYR A 545 -7.52 16.03 -5.03
C TYR A 545 -6.25 15.84 -5.86
N ALA A 546 -6.24 14.84 -6.72
CA ALA A 546 -5.28 14.69 -7.80
C ALA A 546 -5.99 14.98 -9.13
N PRO A 547 -5.44 15.85 -10.00
CA PRO A 547 -6.00 16.10 -11.31
C PRO A 547 -5.83 14.87 -12.21
N ALA A 548 -6.79 14.64 -13.09
CA ALA A 548 -6.77 13.56 -14.07
C ALA A 548 -7.47 14.00 -15.36
N ILE A 549 -7.18 13.30 -16.44
CA ILE A 549 -7.92 13.42 -17.70
C ILE A 549 -8.84 12.22 -17.82
N ASN A 550 -10.12 12.48 -17.98
CA ASN A 550 -11.11 11.46 -18.35
C ASN A 550 -11.26 11.47 -19.86
N GLU A 551 -11.07 10.30 -20.48
CA GLU A 551 -11.30 10.09 -21.90
C GLU A 551 -12.50 9.16 -22.11
N TRP A 552 -13.51 9.67 -22.79
CA TRP A 552 -14.74 8.92 -23.11
C TRP A 552 -15.22 9.22 -24.53
N ASN A 553 -15.35 8.18 -25.36
CA ASN A 553 -15.77 8.31 -26.76
C ASN A 553 -14.92 9.36 -27.53
N GLY A 554 -13.59 9.38 -27.31
CA GLY A 554 -12.68 10.31 -27.95
C GLY A 554 -12.78 11.75 -27.46
N ARG A 555 -13.60 12.03 -26.44
CA ARG A 555 -13.64 13.34 -25.78
C ARG A 555 -12.81 13.31 -24.50
N ARG A 556 -11.96 14.30 -24.35
CA ARG A 556 -11.10 14.49 -23.17
C ARG A 556 -11.64 15.61 -22.29
N SER A 557 -11.70 15.37 -21.01
CA SER A 557 -12.17 16.34 -20.02
C SER A 557 -11.36 16.25 -18.73
N LEU A 558 -11.22 17.38 -18.05
CA LEU A 558 -10.61 17.44 -16.74
C LEU A 558 -11.49 16.76 -15.69
N GLN A 559 -10.82 16.11 -14.74
CA GLN A 559 -11.45 15.43 -13.61
C GLN A 559 -10.57 15.58 -12.36
N CYS A 560 -11.20 15.73 -11.19
CA CYS A 560 -10.54 15.67 -9.90
C CYS A 560 -10.79 14.31 -9.24
N MET A 561 -9.74 13.57 -8.97
CA MET A 561 -9.80 12.35 -8.16
C MET A 561 -9.60 12.75 -6.71
N VAL A 562 -10.69 12.81 -5.94
CA VAL A 562 -10.69 13.33 -4.57
C VAL A 562 -10.15 12.27 -3.62
N GLU A 563 -9.13 12.65 -2.86
CA GLU A 563 -8.46 11.81 -1.86
C GLU A 563 -9.02 12.05 -0.46
N ASP A 564 -9.27 13.32 -0.12
CA ASP A 564 -9.87 13.72 1.14
C ASP A 564 -10.83 14.88 0.97
N LEU A 565 -11.88 14.89 1.78
CA LEU A 565 -12.89 15.91 1.79
C LEU A 565 -13.32 16.14 3.24
N SER A 566 -13.19 17.38 3.71
CA SER A 566 -13.57 17.76 5.07
C SER A 566 -14.37 19.05 5.07
N PRO A 567 -15.24 19.28 6.06
CA PRO A 567 -15.87 20.59 6.25
C PRO A 567 -14.79 21.67 6.38
N ALA A 568 -15.00 22.83 5.75
CA ALA A 568 -14.11 23.97 5.91
C ALA A 568 -14.03 24.42 7.38
N ALA A 569 -13.02 25.19 7.74
CA ALA A 569 -12.87 25.67 9.12
C ALA A 569 -14.11 26.43 9.62
N SER A 570 -14.78 27.18 8.72
CA SER A 570 -16.05 27.85 9.01
C SER A 570 -17.22 26.92 9.36
N GLU A 571 -17.16 25.68 8.88
CA GLU A 571 -18.18 24.64 9.13
C GLU A 571 -17.85 23.76 10.33
N ARG A 572 -16.61 23.80 10.83
CA ARG A 572 -16.14 23.01 11.99
C ARG A 572 -16.48 23.71 13.32
N VAL A 573 -17.70 24.16 13.45
CA VAL A 573 -18.19 24.83 14.67
C VAL A 573 -18.54 23.78 15.70
N PHE A 574 -17.82 23.76 16.83
CA PHE A 574 -18.15 22.89 17.93
C PHE A 574 -19.40 23.38 18.67
N PRO A 575 -20.36 22.49 18.99
CA PRO A 575 -21.62 22.93 19.58
C PRO A 575 -21.44 23.42 21.01
N GLU A 576 -21.71 24.72 21.23
CA GLU A 576 -21.79 25.30 22.56
C GLU A 576 -23.07 24.85 23.27
N LYS A 577 -23.14 25.15 24.58
CA LYS A 577 -24.25 24.73 25.46
C LYS A 577 -25.63 25.12 24.94
N GLU A 578 -25.77 26.30 24.34
CA GLU A 578 -27.06 26.78 23.81
C GLU A 578 -27.47 25.96 22.59
N LEU A 579 -26.53 25.71 21.68
CA LEU A 579 -26.77 24.90 20.48
C LEU A 579 -27.08 23.44 20.86
N LEU A 580 -26.33 22.84 21.81
CA LEU A 580 -26.64 21.50 22.32
C LEU A 580 -28.06 21.43 22.88
N ARG A 581 -28.52 22.46 23.59
CA ARG A 581 -29.92 22.53 24.09
C ARG A 581 -30.94 22.55 22.96
N ASP A 582 -30.66 23.27 21.87
CA ASP A 582 -31.60 23.37 20.74
C ASP A 582 -31.60 22.06 19.93
N ILE A 583 -30.44 21.40 19.75
CA ILE A 583 -30.37 20.07 19.14
C ILE A 583 -31.10 19.03 20.00
N TYR A 584 -30.95 19.08 21.32
CA TYR A 584 -31.74 18.23 22.21
C TYR A 584 -33.26 18.43 22.07
N ARG A 585 -33.71 19.69 22.01
CA ARG A 585 -35.14 20.03 21.79
C ARG A 585 -35.65 19.47 20.47
N TYR A 586 -34.85 19.57 19.41
CA TYR A 586 -35.17 19.00 18.12
C TYR A 586 -35.34 17.47 18.21
N PHE A 587 -34.40 16.75 18.83
CA PHE A 587 -34.52 15.30 19.03
C PHE A 587 -35.72 14.92 19.90
N TYR A 588 -35.99 15.68 20.93
CA TYR A 588 -37.16 15.45 21.79
C TYR A 588 -38.48 15.62 21.03
N ALA A 589 -38.58 16.62 20.21
CA ALA A 589 -39.77 16.85 19.35
C ALA A 589 -39.92 15.72 18.32
N MET A 590 -38.83 15.28 17.69
CA MET A 590 -38.81 14.18 16.73
C MET A 590 -39.29 12.86 17.36
N GLN A 591 -38.75 12.51 18.53
CA GLN A 591 -39.17 11.30 19.25
C GLN A 591 -40.65 11.30 19.63
N ARG A 592 -41.18 12.45 20.04
CA ARG A 592 -42.63 12.58 20.35
C ARG A 592 -43.52 12.45 19.12
N GLY A 593 -43.05 12.87 17.95
CA GLY A 593 -43.81 12.80 16.71
C GLY A 593 -43.67 11.48 15.96
N GLN A 594 -42.43 10.91 15.93
CA GLN A 594 -42.11 9.77 15.09
C GLN A 594 -41.67 8.51 15.89
N GLY A 595 -41.53 8.62 17.21
CA GLY A 595 -41.15 7.50 18.11
C GLY A 595 -39.65 7.31 18.28
N LEU A 596 -38.84 7.41 17.23
CA LEU A 596 -37.40 7.16 17.24
C LEU A 596 -36.65 8.15 16.32
N ILE A 597 -35.37 8.37 16.64
CA ILE A 597 -34.45 9.28 15.95
C ILE A 597 -33.59 8.48 14.97
N PRO A 598 -33.49 8.81 13.67
CA PRO A 598 -32.69 8.03 12.72
C PRO A 598 -31.19 8.14 13.00
N PHE A 599 -30.40 7.10 12.63
CA PHE A 599 -28.92 7.14 12.70
C PHE A 599 -28.28 8.07 11.67
N ASP A 600 -29.01 8.48 10.66
CA ASP A 600 -28.51 9.31 9.56
C ASP A 600 -28.24 10.75 10.01
N THR A 601 -26.95 11.05 10.30
CA THR A 601 -26.50 12.39 10.70
C THR A 601 -26.83 13.45 9.64
N ALA A 602 -26.78 13.10 8.35
CA ALA A 602 -27.09 14.03 7.28
C ALA A 602 -28.58 14.41 7.28
N ALA A 603 -29.47 13.43 7.45
CA ALA A 603 -30.91 13.67 7.58
C ALA A 603 -31.24 14.48 8.84
N LEU A 604 -30.59 14.18 9.98
CA LEU A 604 -30.74 14.94 11.21
C LEU A 604 -30.30 16.39 11.06
N THR A 605 -29.15 16.62 10.42
CA THR A 605 -28.63 17.97 10.14
C THR A 605 -29.59 18.74 9.24
N ALA A 606 -30.06 18.10 8.16
CA ALA A 606 -30.99 18.70 7.23
C ALA A 606 -32.30 19.10 7.90
N GLY A 607 -32.90 18.22 8.70
CA GLY A 607 -34.13 18.49 9.41
C GLY A 607 -33.96 19.57 10.48
N PHE A 608 -32.84 19.59 11.21
CA PHE A 608 -32.53 20.66 12.15
C PHE A 608 -32.43 22.02 11.44
N CYS A 609 -31.69 22.12 10.33
CA CYS A 609 -31.50 23.35 9.57
C CYS A 609 -32.82 23.90 8.98
N GLN A 610 -33.82 23.05 8.74
CA GLN A 610 -35.14 23.50 8.32
C GLN A 610 -35.95 24.20 9.42
N SER A 611 -35.70 23.82 10.68
CA SER A 611 -36.49 24.29 11.82
C SER A 611 -35.78 25.33 12.68
N PHE A 612 -34.48 25.43 12.57
CA PHE A 612 -33.63 26.31 13.38
C PHE A 612 -32.68 27.14 12.48
N HIS A 613 -31.39 27.14 12.74
CA HIS A 613 -30.38 27.82 11.96
C HIS A 613 -29.41 26.79 11.31
N HIS A 614 -28.60 27.27 10.38
CA HIS A 614 -27.63 26.41 9.70
C HIS A 614 -26.58 25.86 10.69
N ILE A 615 -26.37 24.54 10.63
CA ILE A 615 -25.23 23.85 11.25
C ILE A 615 -24.70 22.81 10.26
N SER A 616 -23.42 22.50 10.40
CA SER A 616 -22.78 21.45 9.59
C SER A 616 -23.03 20.05 10.15
N GLN A 617 -22.77 19.03 9.33
CA GLN A 617 -22.76 17.64 9.80
C GLN A 617 -21.69 17.40 10.87
N TYR A 618 -20.55 18.12 10.82
CA TYR A 618 -19.55 18.11 11.88
C TYR A 618 -20.15 18.51 13.24
N THR A 619 -20.86 19.63 13.27
CA THR A 619 -21.52 20.13 14.49
C THR A 619 -22.57 19.15 15.00
N MET A 620 -23.40 18.61 14.15
CA MET A 620 -24.41 17.61 14.50
C MET A 620 -23.76 16.32 15.03
N GLY A 621 -22.71 15.82 14.36
CA GLY A 621 -21.96 14.63 14.79
C GLY A 621 -21.29 14.80 16.15
N ALA A 622 -20.72 15.99 16.42
CA ALA A 622 -20.19 16.32 17.75
C ALA A 622 -21.26 16.31 18.82
N ALA A 623 -22.44 16.90 18.56
CA ALA A 623 -23.58 16.90 19.46
C ALA A 623 -24.10 15.48 19.77
N LEU A 624 -24.23 14.63 18.74
CA LEU A 624 -24.64 13.23 18.91
C LEU A 624 -23.66 12.49 19.83
N ARG A 625 -22.36 12.63 19.61
CA ARG A 625 -21.31 12.00 20.44
C ARG A 625 -21.39 12.46 21.88
N ILE A 626 -21.49 13.78 22.11
CA ILE A 626 -21.64 14.32 23.46
C ILE A 626 -22.88 13.74 24.16
N PHE A 627 -24.01 13.64 23.47
CA PHE A 627 -25.24 13.09 24.02
C PHE A 627 -25.16 11.59 24.31
N GLN A 628 -24.44 10.83 23.51
CA GLN A 628 -24.16 9.41 23.77
C GLN A 628 -23.26 9.23 24.99
N GLU A 629 -22.15 9.97 25.08
CA GLU A 629 -21.22 9.94 26.22
C GLU A 629 -21.87 10.32 27.53
N LEU A 630 -22.83 11.24 27.49
CA LEU A 630 -23.61 11.65 28.66
C LEU A 630 -24.81 10.72 28.96
N GLY A 631 -25.05 9.69 28.14
CA GLY A 631 -26.19 8.78 28.27
C GLY A 631 -27.54 9.44 28.00
N ILE A 632 -27.55 10.65 27.41
CA ILE A 632 -28.76 11.38 26.99
C ILE A 632 -29.39 10.71 25.76
N LEU A 633 -28.56 10.19 24.88
CA LEU A 633 -28.96 9.51 23.65
C LEU A 633 -28.46 8.06 23.72
N ARG A 634 -29.31 7.09 23.39
CA ARG A 634 -28.96 5.67 23.35
C ARG A 634 -29.31 5.08 21.99
N GLU A 635 -28.62 4.02 21.62
CA GLU A 635 -28.80 3.29 20.39
C GLU A 635 -29.78 2.13 20.57
N ASN A 636 -30.67 1.98 19.58
CA ASN A 636 -31.44 0.78 19.35
C ASN A 636 -30.93 0.10 18.08
N LEU A 637 -29.99 -0.82 18.22
CA LEU A 637 -29.34 -1.50 17.10
C LEU A 637 -30.31 -2.35 16.27
N ASN A 638 -31.38 -2.89 16.90
CA ASN A 638 -32.36 -3.70 16.18
C ASN A 638 -33.18 -2.87 15.17
N GLU A 639 -33.38 -1.59 15.45
CA GLU A 639 -34.15 -0.67 14.61
C GLU A 639 -33.27 0.32 13.86
N ASN A 640 -31.96 0.27 14.06
CA ASN A 640 -30.97 1.20 13.50
C ASN A 640 -31.34 2.66 13.76
N ARG A 641 -31.67 2.99 15.03
CA ARG A 641 -32.18 4.29 15.47
C ARG A 641 -31.71 4.67 16.86
N TYR A 642 -31.63 5.97 17.12
CA TYR A 642 -31.41 6.52 18.46
C TYR A 642 -32.74 6.71 19.20
N TYR A 643 -32.66 6.73 20.54
CA TYR A 643 -33.77 7.14 21.41
C TYR A 643 -33.27 7.89 22.64
N LEU A 644 -34.10 8.80 23.15
CA LEU A 644 -33.90 9.47 24.42
C LEU A 644 -34.55 8.60 25.50
N PRO A 645 -33.75 8.04 26.44
CA PRO A 645 -34.30 7.21 27.51
C PRO A 645 -35.23 8.02 28.42
N PRO A 646 -36.26 7.41 29.02
CA PRO A 646 -37.15 8.10 29.95
C PRO A 646 -36.34 8.61 31.15
N VAL A 647 -36.58 9.89 31.51
CA VAL A 647 -35.92 10.52 32.67
C VAL A 647 -36.44 9.85 33.95
N GLN A 648 -35.62 9.04 34.59
CA GLN A 648 -35.91 8.46 35.91
C GLN A 648 -35.48 9.41 37.03
N GLY A 649 -36.46 10.03 37.72
CA GLY A 649 -36.21 10.85 38.90
C GLY A 649 -35.83 12.32 38.59
N LYS A 650 -35.63 13.13 39.67
CA LYS A 650 -35.02 14.46 39.55
C LYS A 650 -33.54 14.32 39.24
N GLN A 651 -33.19 14.17 38.00
CA GLN A 651 -31.80 14.33 37.57
C GLN A 651 -31.44 15.80 37.74
N GLY A 652 -30.37 16.06 38.54
CA GLY A 652 -29.74 17.36 38.66
C GLY A 652 -29.27 17.86 37.27
N LYS A 653 -28.84 19.12 37.18
CA LYS A 653 -28.19 19.67 36.00
C LYS A 653 -27.12 18.71 35.51
N MET A 654 -27.28 18.21 34.30
CA MET A 654 -26.22 17.40 33.65
C MET A 654 -24.99 18.27 33.39
N GLU A 655 -23.85 17.83 33.89
CA GLU A 655 -22.59 18.54 33.68
C GLU A 655 -21.99 18.10 32.32
N LEU A 656 -21.96 19.02 31.37
CA LEU A 656 -21.38 18.78 30.05
C LEU A 656 -19.90 18.35 30.13
N ASP A 657 -19.21 18.79 31.18
CA ASP A 657 -17.82 18.42 31.47
C ASP A 657 -17.64 16.93 31.84
N ALA A 658 -18.72 16.16 32.00
CA ALA A 658 -18.67 14.71 32.09
C ALA A 658 -18.43 14.03 30.72
N SER A 659 -18.72 14.71 29.60
CA SER A 659 -18.40 14.21 28.27
C SER A 659 -16.90 14.40 27.97
N PRO A 660 -16.15 13.34 27.61
CA PRO A 660 -14.77 13.44 27.14
C PRO A 660 -14.63 14.34 25.92
N THR A 661 -15.54 14.23 24.95
CA THR A 661 -15.55 15.06 23.75
C THR A 661 -15.74 16.54 24.08
N TYR A 662 -16.64 16.89 25.01
CA TYR A 662 -16.88 18.27 25.41
C TYR A 662 -15.67 18.86 26.19
N ARG A 663 -15.07 18.08 27.09
CA ARG A 663 -13.88 18.50 27.85
C ARG A 663 -12.69 18.82 26.95
N ARG A 664 -12.40 17.95 25.98
CA ARG A 664 -11.29 18.14 25.04
C ARG A 664 -11.38 19.46 24.29
N HIS A 665 -12.57 19.86 23.91
CA HIS A 665 -12.78 21.12 23.16
C HIS A 665 -12.76 22.38 24.03
N LYS A 666 -12.98 22.26 25.31
CA LYS A 666 -12.96 23.39 26.27
C LYS A 666 -11.54 23.78 26.70
N VAL A 667 -10.56 22.92 26.47
CA VAL A 667 -9.14 23.11 26.82
C VAL A 667 -8.35 23.79 25.69
N ILE A 668 -8.93 23.89 24.49
CA ILE A 668 -8.38 24.59 23.34
C ILE A 668 -9.01 25.99 23.28
#